data_d81c6d2ada042568ba7e4a418a035a43
#
_entry.id   d81c6d2ada042568ba7e4a418a035a43
#
_cell.length_a   1.000
_cell.length_b   1.000
_cell.length_c   1.000
_cell.angle_alpha   90.00
_cell.angle_beta   90.00
_cell.angle_gamma   90.00
#
_symmetry.space_group_name_H-M   'P 1'
#
loop_
_entity.id
_entity.type
_entity.pdbx_description
1 polymer ?
#
loop_
_entity_poly.entity_id
_entity_poly.type
_entity_poly.pdbx_seq_one_letter_code
_entity_poly.pdbx_strand_id
1 'polypeptide(L)'
;MKQYNHKYISEFPLKVKPMGEICGYPVRPGYFDSNGATVLPMGVNFTIHTHEGTSCELLLFHRGEEEPYAVLPFPEEYKIGDVYSMIVFNLDIEKFEYAYRIDGPYEPEKGLLFDKNNILLDPYAKAVAGQRIWGQKQTATYHARVVRDSFDWGEMPQSKREMSDLIIYELHVRGFTKHDSSGVEHKGTFAGLKEKIPYLKELGVNAVELMPIFEFDEMLAPRKVKGKTLIDYWGYNTVSFFAPNSSYTAADEYNYEGRELKELIRELHNNGIEVILDVVFNHTAEGNEQGKTFSYKGIDNQIYYMLTPDGNYYNFSGCGNTLNCNHPIVRQMILECLQYWTIHYRIDGFRFDLASILGRNKDGSPMNNPPLLESLANDPILSNVKLIAEAWDAGGIYQVGSFPAHKRWAEWNGRYRDSIRGFLKGENWESWNAAWSISGSGDLYGGLYSDYEGAYAGYNSCINFITCHDGFTLYDLYSYNEKHNESNGWFNTDGANDNRSWNCGAEGETEDPEVLSLRYRMIRNACAVLMCSRGTPMFLAGDEFGNTQQGNNNCYCQDGEISWLDWSLLEKNKELFKFFQFMIDYRKKHVVIRKKLPNAICGMDLLHTHNIDAEDLTIPRDARTFSVSFAGYDKEKGRDDIVYVSVNSYWEDVEITLPQLHMAGSWYLSVDTYGDEKGRYCYPEGEEKRVIDTYVLRPRTVAVFTARSFYQPDREC
;
A
#
# COMPACT_ATOMS: atom_id res chain seq x y z
N MET A 1 -8.33 -3.73 -25.43
CA MET A 1 -7.03 -3.40 -26.07
C MET A 1 -6.76 -4.44 -27.14
N LYS A 2 -6.42 -4.04 -28.37
CA LYS A 2 -5.89 -4.97 -29.36
C LYS A 2 -4.63 -5.59 -28.76
N GLN A 3 -4.57 -6.93 -28.75
CA GLN A 3 -3.34 -7.66 -28.50
C GLN A 3 -2.23 -6.95 -29.24
N TYR A 4 -1.23 -6.44 -28.51
CA TYR A 4 0.07 -6.18 -29.08
C TYR A 4 0.61 -7.54 -29.46
N ASN A 5 0.34 -7.91 -30.68
CA ASN A 5 0.80 -9.15 -31.29
C ASN A 5 2.33 -9.13 -31.20
N HIS A 6 2.93 -10.09 -30.53
CA HIS A 6 4.36 -10.41 -30.57
C HIS A 6 4.91 -10.56 -32.02
N LYS A 7 4.07 -10.44 -33.04
CA LYS A 7 4.46 -10.39 -34.45
C LYS A 7 5.41 -9.27 -34.81
N TYR A 8 5.39 -8.12 -34.06
CA TYR A 8 6.30 -7.02 -34.35
C TYR A 8 7.75 -7.29 -33.90
N ILE A 9 7.96 -8.13 -32.90
CA ILE A 9 9.32 -8.51 -32.46
C ILE A 9 9.89 -9.65 -33.32
N SER A 10 9.04 -10.48 -33.91
CA SER A 10 9.46 -11.57 -34.83
C SER A 10 9.73 -11.09 -36.24
N GLU A 11 9.32 -9.90 -36.62
CA GLU A 11 9.53 -9.31 -37.95
C GLU A 11 10.68 -8.30 -38.02
N PHE A 12 11.45 -8.10 -36.95
CA PHE A 12 12.80 -7.57 -37.07
C PHE A 12 13.77 -8.70 -37.38
N PRO A 13 14.04 -8.99 -38.69
CA PRO A 13 15.11 -9.87 -39.04
C PRO A 13 16.40 -9.06 -39.00
N LEU A 14 16.69 -8.40 -37.89
CA LEU A 14 18.02 -7.95 -37.62
C LEU A 14 18.87 -9.19 -37.41
N LYS A 15 19.48 -9.70 -38.48
CA LYS A 15 20.68 -10.55 -38.43
C LYS A 15 21.81 -9.70 -37.87
N VAL A 16 21.62 -9.28 -36.61
CA VAL A 16 22.64 -8.58 -35.85
C VAL A 16 23.77 -9.57 -35.67
N LYS A 17 24.93 -9.29 -36.27
CA LYS A 17 26.12 -10.16 -36.23
C LYS A 17 27.09 -9.64 -35.18
N PRO A 18 27.88 -10.52 -34.57
CA PRO A 18 29.01 -10.09 -33.76
C PRO A 18 29.96 -9.18 -34.59
N MET A 19 30.58 -8.23 -33.91
CA MET A 19 31.58 -7.33 -34.45
C MET A 19 32.98 -7.59 -33.86
N GLY A 20 33.05 -8.34 -32.76
CA GLY A 20 34.27 -8.71 -32.07
C GLY A 20 34.05 -9.90 -31.15
N GLU A 21 35.08 -10.22 -30.39
CA GLU A 21 35.07 -11.27 -29.37
C GLU A 21 35.80 -10.77 -28.11
N ILE A 22 35.21 -11.02 -26.94
CA ILE A 22 35.80 -10.68 -25.64
C ILE A 22 35.75 -11.95 -24.78
N CYS A 23 36.89 -12.40 -24.30
CA CYS A 23 37.03 -13.61 -23.46
C CYS A 23 36.32 -14.85 -24.03
N GLY A 24 36.34 -15.03 -25.36
CA GLY A 24 35.71 -16.17 -26.06
C GLY A 24 34.21 -15.96 -26.35
N TYR A 25 33.65 -14.81 -25.99
CA TYR A 25 32.23 -14.48 -26.27
C TYR A 25 32.14 -13.54 -27.48
N PRO A 26 31.35 -13.89 -28.49
CA PRO A 26 31.04 -12.96 -29.57
C PRO A 26 30.26 -11.78 -29.05
N VAL A 27 30.69 -10.55 -29.37
CA VAL A 27 30.07 -9.30 -28.85
C VAL A 27 29.89 -8.25 -29.94
N ARG A 28 29.13 -7.21 -29.63
CA ARG A 28 29.06 -5.96 -30.38
C ARG A 28 28.51 -4.82 -29.49
N PRO A 29 28.59 -3.53 -29.93
CA PRO A 29 27.88 -2.44 -29.26
C PRO A 29 26.41 -2.76 -29.12
N GLY A 30 25.84 -2.43 -27.95
CA GLY A 30 24.46 -2.73 -27.59
C GLY A 30 23.42 -1.65 -28.01
N TYR A 31 22.25 -1.77 -27.46
CA TYR A 31 21.16 -0.78 -27.55
C TYR A 31 21.21 0.13 -26.32
N PHE A 32 21.73 1.34 -26.49
CA PHE A 32 22.05 2.29 -25.42
C PHE A 32 20.82 2.90 -24.74
N ASP A 33 19.65 2.80 -25.36
CA ASP A 33 18.36 3.29 -24.88
C ASP A 33 17.55 2.23 -24.10
N SER A 34 18.12 1.05 -23.87
CA SER A 34 17.47 -0.07 -23.20
C SER A 34 18.23 -0.44 -21.94
N ASN A 35 17.90 0.18 -20.81
CA ASN A 35 18.56 -0.04 -19.51
C ASN A 35 18.40 -1.47 -18.98
N GLY A 36 19.43 -1.94 -18.28
CA GLY A 36 19.49 -3.28 -17.71
C GLY A 36 19.77 -4.38 -18.75
N ALA A 37 19.37 -5.62 -18.42
CA ALA A 37 19.53 -6.77 -19.30
C ALA A 37 18.28 -7.05 -20.12
N THR A 38 18.42 -7.07 -21.44
CA THR A 38 17.31 -7.35 -22.38
C THR A 38 17.59 -8.57 -23.21
N VAL A 39 16.67 -9.55 -23.19
CA VAL A 39 16.78 -10.79 -23.97
C VAL A 39 16.53 -10.51 -25.44
N LEU A 40 17.47 -10.94 -26.28
CA LEU A 40 17.38 -10.89 -27.74
C LEU A 40 17.36 -12.32 -28.31
N PRO A 41 16.88 -12.52 -29.55
CA PRO A 41 16.87 -13.85 -30.17
C PRO A 41 18.22 -14.57 -30.25
N MET A 42 19.33 -13.80 -30.24
CA MET A 42 20.68 -14.31 -30.38
C MET A 42 21.58 -14.16 -29.16
N GLY A 43 21.09 -13.52 -28.07
CA GLY A 43 21.90 -13.24 -26.87
C GLY A 43 21.21 -12.27 -25.92
N VAL A 44 22.01 -11.54 -25.18
CA VAL A 44 21.49 -10.56 -24.18
C VAL A 44 22.17 -9.21 -24.39
N ASN A 45 21.39 -8.15 -24.41
CA ASN A 45 21.87 -6.78 -24.35
C ASN A 45 22.02 -6.35 -22.89
N PHE A 46 23.18 -5.87 -22.50
CA PHE A 46 23.48 -5.32 -21.18
C PHE A 46 23.80 -3.84 -21.30
N THR A 47 23.08 -3.01 -20.58
CA THR A 47 23.23 -1.54 -20.59
C THR A 47 23.23 -0.99 -19.19
N ILE A 48 24.24 -0.18 -18.85
CA ILE A 48 24.40 0.44 -17.54
C ILE A 48 24.88 1.89 -17.67
N HIS A 49 24.32 2.77 -16.85
CA HIS A 49 24.71 4.16 -16.74
C HIS A 49 25.68 4.36 -15.56
N THR A 50 26.77 5.11 -15.80
CA THR A 50 27.65 5.62 -14.75
C THR A 50 28.37 6.87 -15.26
N HIS A 51 28.27 7.98 -14.53
CA HIS A 51 28.80 9.28 -14.96
C HIS A 51 30.33 9.38 -14.71
N GLU A 52 30.75 9.08 -13.49
CA GLU A 52 32.16 9.20 -13.09
C GLU A 52 32.92 7.87 -13.20
N GLY A 53 32.28 6.79 -13.60
CA GLY A 53 32.93 5.50 -13.80
C GLY A 53 33.90 5.52 -15.00
N THR A 54 35.16 5.14 -14.77
CA THR A 54 36.24 5.13 -15.78
C THR A 54 36.33 3.82 -16.54
N SER A 55 35.83 2.72 -15.95
CA SER A 55 35.72 1.42 -16.62
C SER A 55 34.55 0.61 -16.07
N CYS A 56 34.04 -0.28 -16.91
CA CYS A 56 32.94 -1.18 -16.52
C CYS A 56 33.24 -2.60 -17.01
N GLU A 57 32.99 -3.60 -16.19
CA GLU A 57 33.07 -5.01 -16.48
C GLU A 57 31.75 -5.70 -16.23
N LEU A 58 31.31 -6.57 -17.13
CA LEU A 58 30.24 -7.51 -16.95
C LEU A 58 30.82 -8.82 -16.39
N LEU A 59 30.29 -9.25 -15.24
CA LEU A 59 30.64 -10.49 -14.59
C LEU A 59 29.57 -11.53 -14.87
N LEU A 60 29.96 -12.73 -15.30
CA LEU A 60 29.03 -13.85 -15.48
C LEU A 60 29.36 -14.97 -14.49
N PHE A 61 28.34 -15.42 -13.78
CA PHE A 61 28.44 -16.47 -12.75
C PHE A 61 27.62 -17.68 -13.15
N HIS A 62 28.05 -18.86 -12.76
CA HIS A 62 27.14 -20.01 -12.72
C HIS A 62 26.14 -19.84 -11.60
N ARG A 63 24.99 -20.46 -11.74
CA ARG A 63 23.92 -20.37 -10.74
C ARG A 63 24.41 -20.70 -9.33
N GLY A 64 24.27 -19.75 -8.40
CA GLY A 64 24.62 -19.93 -7.00
C GLY A 64 26.11 -19.96 -6.69
N GLU A 65 26.99 -19.67 -7.67
CA GLU A 65 28.42 -19.55 -7.46
C GLU A 65 28.81 -18.10 -7.21
N GLU A 66 29.77 -17.88 -6.31
CA GLU A 66 30.23 -16.54 -5.92
C GLU A 66 31.36 -16.02 -6.80
N GLU A 67 32.08 -16.90 -7.50
CA GLU A 67 33.20 -16.53 -8.38
C GLU A 67 32.69 -16.47 -9.82
N PRO A 68 33.03 -15.40 -10.57
CA PRO A 68 32.63 -15.29 -11.96
C PRO A 68 33.44 -16.26 -12.84
N TYR A 69 32.76 -17.02 -13.69
CA TYR A 69 33.42 -17.85 -14.67
C TYR A 69 33.92 -17.05 -15.91
N ALA A 70 33.38 -15.84 -16.11
CA ALA A 70 33.82 -14.92 -17.15
C ALA A 70 33.70 -13.46 -16.69
N VAL A 71 34.70 -12.67 -17.07
CA VAL A 71 34.77 -11.22 -16.85
C VAL A 71 34.93 -10.56 -18.21
N LEU A 72 33.93 -9.79 -18.64
CA LEU A 72 33.90 -9.15 -19.95
C LEU A 72 33.99 -7.61 -19.76
N PRO A 73 35.18 -7.01 -19.99
CA PRO A 73 35.32 -5.57 -19.97
C PRO A 73 34.52 -4.94 -21.13
N PHE A 74 33.80 -3.83 -20.84
CA PHE A 74 33.20 -3.04 -21.90
C PHE A 74 34.30 -2.24 -22.63
N PRO A 75 34.48 -2.41 -23.95
CA PRO A 75 35.40 -1.57 -24.72
C PRO A 75 34.99 -0.08 -24.65
N GLU A 76 35.95 0.82 -24.75
CA GLU A 76 35.67 2.25 -24.72
C GLU A 76 34.73 2.69 -25.86
N GLU A 77 34.85 2.06 -27.03
CA GLU A 77 33.96 2.26 -28.17
C GLU A 77 32.55 1.73 -27.97
N TYR A 78 32.29 1.02 -26.87
CA TYR A 78 30.96 0.56 -26.44
C TYR A 78 30.37 1.48 -25.35
N LYS A 79 30.94 2.67 -25.19
CA LYS A 79 30.39 3.76 -24.34
C LYS A 79 29.95 4.91 -25.23
N ILE A 80 28.71 5.41 -24.96
CA ILE A 80 28.20 6.65 -25.56
C ILE A 80 27.70 7.56 -24.39
N GLY A 81 28.33 8.73 -24.29
CA GLY A 81 28.09 9.59 -23.12
C GLY A 81 28.48 8.84 -21.83
N ASP A 82 27.55 8.70 -20.91
CA ASP A 82 27.72 8.02 -19.62
C ASP A 82 27.14 6.59 -19.60
N VAL A 83 26.85 6.03 -20.78
CA VAL A 83 26.19 4.73 -20.90
C VAL A 83 27.10 3.72 -21.57
N TYR A 84 27.35 2.61 -20.88
CA TYR A 84 27.99 1.41 -21.46
C TYR A 84 26.91 0.47 -21.97
N SER A 85 27.06 -0.07 -23.20
CA SER A 85 26.11 -1.03 -23.73
C SER A 85 26.78 -2.07 -24.63
N MET A 86 26.48 -3.37 -24.37
CA MET A 86 27.08 -4.49 -25.10
C MET A 86 26.08 -5.62 -25.28
N ILE A 87 25.95 -6.13 -26.49
CA ILE A 87 25.30 -7.40 -26.76
C ILE A 87 26.33 -8.52 -26.64
N VAL A 88 26.01 -9.51 -25.79
CA VAL A 88 26.76 -10.76 -25.66
C VAL A 88 25.94 -11.87 -26.29
N PHE A 89 26.51 -12.53 -27.32
CA PHE A 89 25.81 -13.57 -28.08
C PHE A 89 25.95 -14.94 -27.42
N ASN A 90 25.02 -15.84 -27.77
CA ASN A 90 25.03 -17.26 -27.37
C ASN A 90 24.95 -17.50 -25.86
N LEU A 91 24.42 -16.57 -25.11
CA LEU A 91 24.12 -16.76 -23.68
C LEU A 91 22.82 -17.51 -23.50
N ASP A 92 22.84 -18.56 -22.68
CA ASP A 92 21.67 -19.28 -22.24
C ASP A 92 21.21 -18.69 -20.88
N ILE A 93 20.14 -17.90 -20.90
CA ILE A 93 19.64 -17.16 -19.73
C ILE A 93 19.25 -18.06 -18.55
N GLU A 94 19.05 -19.34 -18.79
CA GLU A 94 18.71 -20.31 -17.76
C GLU A 94 19.95 -20.86 -17.02
N LYS A 95 21.18 -20.45 -17.43
CA LYS A 95 22.41 -21.04 -16.91
C LYS A 95 23.36 -20.07 -16.25
N PHE A 96 23.07 -18.78 -16.26
CA PHE A 96 23.97 -17.78 -15.68
C PHE A 96 23.24 -16.73 -14.86
N GLU A 97 23.99 -16.13 -13.97
CA GLU A 97 23.70 -14.91 -13.23
C GLU A 97 24.73 -13.86 -13.63
N TYR A 98 24.42 -12.57 -13.42
CA TYR A 98 25.35 -11.51 -13.77
C TYR A 98 25.40 -10.41 -12.72
N ALA A 99 26.50 -9.67 -12.73
CA ALA A 99 26.69 -8.44 -11.97
C ALA A 99 27.66 -7.53 -12.73
N TYR A 100 27.89 -6.36 -12.19
CA TYR A 100 28.85 -5.42 -12.72
C TYR A 100 30.01 -5.18 -11.76
N ARG A 101 31.13 -4.69 -12.32
CA ARG A 101 32.22 -4.12 -11.57
C ARG A 101 32.61 -2.81 -12.25
N ILE A 102 32.69 -1.73 -11.49
CA ILE A 102 32.95 -0.38 -12.01
C ILE A 102 34.14 0.20 -11.25
N ASP A 103 35.09 0.73 -11.96
CA ASP A 103 36.23 1.47 -11.41
C ASP A 103 36.06 2.97 -11.66
N GLY A 104 36.68 3.80 -10.81
CA GLY A 104 36.60 5.24 -10.90
C GLY A 104 37.25 5.91 -9.68
N PRO A 105 37.02 7.21 -9.46
CA PRO A 105 37.60 7.91 -8.33
C PRO A 105 37.01 7.43 -7.00
N TYR A 106 37.87 7.26 -5.98
CA TYR A 106 37.50 6.97 -4.62
C TYR A 106 37.83 8.17 -3.74
N GLU A 107 36.87 9.07 -3.55
CA GLU A 107 36.95 10.30 -2.77
C GLU A 107 35.69 10.43 -1.90
N PRO A 108 35.60 9.68 -0.77
CA PRO A 108 34.37 9.62 0.05
C PRO A 108 33.87 10.99 0.53
N GLU A 109 34.77 11.91 0.82
CA GLU A 109 34.43 13.29 1.23
C GLU A 109 33.74 14.11 0.12
N LYS A 110 33.80 13.62 -1.12
CA LYS A 110 33.04 14.17 -2.25
C LYS A 110 31.86 13.28 -2.62
N GLY A 111 31.67 12.15 -1.93
CA GLY A 111 30.65 11.17 -2.25
C GLY A 111 30.97 10.26 -3.42
N LEU A 112 32.25 10.15 -3.83
CA LEU A 112 32.70 9.24 -4.88
C LEU A 112 33.22 7.94 -4.26
N LEU A 113 32.57 6.81 -4.56
CA LEU A 113 32.78 5.52 -3.88
C LEU A 113 33.11 4.37 -4.85
N PHE A 114 33.72 4.66 -5.99
CA PHE A 114 34.07 3.63 -6.96
C PHE A 114 35.18 2.72 -6.43
N ASP A 115 34.95 1.42 -6.48
CA ASP A 115 35.91 0.39 -6.08
C ASP A 115 35.67 -0.87 -6.93
N LYS A 116 36.64 -1.16 -7.79
CA LYS A 116 36.62 -2.34 -8.68
C LYS A 116 36.55 -3.69 -7.94
N ASN A 117 36.72 -3.73 -6.63
CA ASN A 117 36.53 -4.95 -5.85
C ASN A 117 35.08 -5.24 -5.50
N ASN A 118 34.20 -4.26 -5.62
CA ASN A 118 32.77 -4.43 -5.35
C ASN A 118 32.09 -5.16 -6.52
N ILE A 119 31.29 -6.17 -6.20
CA ILE A 119 30.36 -6.81 -7.12
C ILE A 119 29.04 -6.07 -6.98
N LEU A 120 28.57 -5.47 -8.07
CA LEU A 120 27.44 -4.54 -8.08
C LEU A 120 26.23 -5.14 -8.80
N LEU A 121 25.12 -5.20 -8.10
CA LEU A 121 23.82 -5.58 -8.66
C LEU A 121 23.36 -4.50 -9.65
N ASP A 122 22.83 -4.94 -10.79
CA ASP A 122 22.17 -4.07 -11.75
C ASP A 122 20.97 -3.35 -11.13
N PRO A 123 20.87 -2.01 -11.16
CA PRO A 123 19.69 -1.26 -10.71
C PRO A 123 18.39 -1.68 -11.40
N TYR A 124 18.48 -2.26 -12.59
CA TYR A 124 17.35 -2.75 -13.39
C TYR A 124 17.17 -4.27 -13.32
N ALA A 125 17.74 -4.93 -12.32
CA ALA A 125 17.63 -6.38 -12.16
C ALA A 125 16.18 -6.81 -11.98
N LYS A 126 15.66 -7.65 -12.86
CA LYS A 126 14.28 -8.14 -12.84
C LYS A 126 14.08 -9.41 -12.00
N ALA A 127 15.15 -10.02 -11.57
CA ALA A 127 15.22 -11.10 -10.61
C ALA A 127 16.60 -11.08 -9.94
N VAL A 128 16.66 -11.44 -8.66
CA VAL A 128 17.88 -11.44 -7.85
C VAL A 128 18.14 -12.86 -7.33
N ALA A 129 19.40 -13.31 -7.40
CA ALA A 129 19.85 -14.59 -6.88
C ALA A 129 20.30 -14.48 -5.41
N GLY A 130 20.18 -15.57 -4.67
CA GLY A 130 20.74 -15.71 -3.32
C GLY A 130 19.82 -15.40 -2.16
N GLN A 131 18.50 -15.08 -2.42
CA GLN A 131 17.54 -14.72 -1.38
C GLN A 131 16.30 -15.63 -1.36
N ARG A 132 16.38 -16.81 -1.95
CA ARG A 132 15.21 -17.65 -2.22
C ARG A 132 14.59 -18.31 -0.99
N ILE A 133 15.40 -18.62 0.03
CA ILE A 133 14.93 -19.28 1.25
C ILE A 133 14.84 -18.24 2.36
N TRP A 134 13.63 -17.96 2.79
CA TRP A 134 13.38 -16.99 3.85
C TRP A 134 14.19 -17.31 5.13
N GLY A 135 14.83 -16.30 5.68
CA GLY A 135 15.65 -16.39 6.88
C GLY A 135 17.03 -17.04 6.66
N GLN A 136 17.43 -17.26 5.40
CA GLN A 136 18.73 -17.86 5.07
C GLN A 136 19.42 -17.06 3.98
N LYS A 137 20.59 -16.53 4.29
CA LYS A 137 21.45 -15.92 3.28
C LYS A 137 22.19 -17.01 2.49
N GLN A 138 21.97 -17.06 1.18
CA GLN A 138 22.54 -18.10 0.33
C GLN A 138 23.88 -17.70 -0.29
N THR A 139 24.07 -16.40 -0.60
CA THR A 139 25.31 -15.86 -1.20
C THR A 139 25.81 -14.64 -0.43
N ALA A 140 27.10 -14.34 -0.53
CA ALA A 140 27.68 -13.15 0.08
C ALA A 140 27.35 -11.88 -0.71
N THR A 141 27.15 -12.02 -2.03
CA THR A 141 26.85 -10.94 -2.98
C THR A 141 25.52 -11.17 -3.67
N TYR A 142 24.95 -10.09 -4.25
CA TYR A 142 23.73 -10.17 -5.04
C TYR A 142 24.07 -10.24 -6.51
N HIS A 143 23.49 -11.21 -7.21
CA HIS A 143 23.60 -11.33 -8.67
C HIS A 143 22.23 -11.14 -9.30
N ALA A 144 22.21 -10.45 -10.43
CA ALA A 144 21.01 -10.32 -11.22
C ALA A 144 20.79 -11.57 -12.09
N ARG A 145 19.52 -11.89 -12.33
CA ARG A 145 19.11 -12.93 -13.29
C ARG A 145 18.37 -12.29 -14.45
N VAL A 146 18.59 -12.85 -15.64
CA VAL A 146 17.90 -12.42 -16.86
C VAL A 146 16.61 -13.20 -17.00
N VAL A 147 15.48 -12.53 -17.10
CA VAL A 147 14.16 -13.15 -17.21
C VAL A 147 13.48 -12.79 -18.53
N ARG A 148 12.61 -13.69 -19.01
CA ARG A 148 11.71 -13.42 -20.14
C ARG A 148 10.38 -12.96 -19.61
N ASP A 149 9.94 -11.78 -20.00
CA ASP A 149 8.64 -11.23 -19.62
C ASP A 149 7.49 -11.77 -20.52
N SER A 150 7.43 -13.11 -20.66
CA SER A 150 6.36 -13.77 -21.40
C SER A 150 5.41 -14.44 -20.41
N PHE A 151 4.15 -13.95 -20.35
CA PHE A 151 3.11 -14.54 -19.53
C PHE A 151 1.77 -14.45 -20.25
N ASP A 152 1.02 -15.55 -20.27
CA ASP A 152 -0.32 -15.56 -20.83
C ASP A 152 -1.33 -15.07 -19.78
N TRP A 153 -1.80 -13.85 -19.97
CA TRP A 153 -2.81 -13.23 -19.12
C TRP A 153 -4.23 -13.72 -19.40
N GLY A 154 -4.48 -14.40 -20.53
CA GLY A 154 -5.80 -14.78 -20.98
C GLY A 154 -6.72 -13.58 -21.29
N GLU A 155 -8.01 -13.83 -21.28
CA GLU A 155 -9.04 -12.79 -21.38
C GLU A 155 -9.30 -12.23 -19.98
N MET A 156 -8.62 -11.14 -19.63
CA MET A 156 -8.82 -10.50 -18.33
C MET A 156 -9.86 -9.39 -18.39
N PRO A 157 -10.83 -9.38 -17.47
CA PRO A 157 -11.67 -8.22 -17.28
C PRO A 157 -10.79 -7.04 -16.82
N GLN A 158 -10.85 -5.92 -17.54
CA GLN A 158 -10.25 -4.68 -17.05
C GLN A 158 -11.17 -4.11 -15.97
N SER A 159 -10.76 -4.21 -14.72
CA SER A 159 -11.40 -3.44 -13.66
C SER A 159 -11.01 -1.97 -13.82
N LYS A 160 -12.00 -1.08 -14.00
CA LYS A 160 -11.82 0.37 -14.01
C LYS A 160 -12.63 0.97 -12.87
N ARG A 161 -12.35 0.52 -11.64
CA ARG A 161 -13.03 1.11 -10.49
C ARG A 161 -12.47 2.50 -10.22
N GLU A 162 -13.36 3.40 -9.90
CA GLU A 162 -12.97 4.69 -9.33
C GLU A 162 -12.42 4.47 -7.91
N MET A 163 -11.57 5.39 -7.45
CA MET A 163 -10.97 5.29 -6.11
C MET A 163 -12.04 5.15 -5.02
N SER A 164 -13.13 5.93 -5.11
CA SER A 164 -14.24 5.88 -4.14
C SER A 164 -14.99 4.55 -4.08
N ASP A 165 -14.88 3.71 -5.12
CA ASP A 165 -15.51 2.38 -5.17
C ASP A 165 -14.63 1.29 -4.56
N LEU A 166 -13.39 1.60 -4.24
CA LEU A 166 -12.48 0.65 -3.61
C LEU A 166 -12.80 0.48 -2.13
N ILE A 167 -12.54 -0.72 -1.66
CA ILE A 167 -12.43 -1.12 -0.26
C ILE A 167 -11.11 -1.85 -0.16
N ILE A 168 -10.12 -1.16 0.39
CA ILE A 168 -8.72 -1.60 0.38
C ILE A 168 -8.45 -2.46 1.61
N TYR A 169 -7.80 -3.58 1.40
CA TYR A 169 -7.36 -4.52 2.42
C TYR A 169 -5.83 -4.61 2.39
N GLU A 170 -5.20 -3.98 3.38
CA GLU A 170 -3.75 -3.98 3.51
C GLU A 170 -3.28 -5.30 4.11
N LEU A 171 -2.31 -5.96 3.49
CA LEU A 171 -1.80 -7.23 3.98
C LEU A 171 -0.30 -7.45 3.68
N HIS A 172 0.34 -8.24 4.55
CA HIS A 172 1.70 -8.73 4.37
C HIS A 172 1.66 -10.14 3.77
N VAL A 173 2.30 -10.35 2.60
CA VAL A 173 2.22 -11.63 1.86
C VAL A 173 2.57 -12.83 2.76
N ARG A 174 3.69 -12.75 3.50
CA ARG A 174 4.12 -13.84 4.38
C ARG A 174 3.20 -13.99 5.59
N GLY A 175 2.94 -12.92 6.33
CA GLY A 175 2.16 -12.95 7.56
C GLY A 175 0.73 -13.40 7.36
N PHE A 176 0.16 -13.13 6.19
CA PHE A 176 -1.22 -13.46 5.88
C PHE A 176 -1.51 -14.97 5.95
N THR A 177 -0.54 -15.81 5.54
CA THR A 177 -0.79 -17.27 5.48
C THR A 177 0.24 -18.11 6.21
N LYS A 178 1.25 -17.51 6.87
CA LYS A 178 2.37 -18.26 7.45
C LYS A 178 1.98 -19.08 8.66
N HIS A 179 1.04 -18.60 9.49
CA HIS A 179 0.57 -19.33 10.68
C HIS A 179 -0.09 -20.67 10.30
N ASP A 180 0.09 -21.70 11.13
CA ASP A 180 -0.42 -23.03 10.86
C ASP A 180 -1.95 -23.10 10.72
N SER A 181 -2.66 -22.24 11.45
CA SER A 181 -4.12 -22.13 11.36
C SER A 181 -4.63 -21.60 10.01
N SER A 182 -3.75 -21.12 9.12
CA SER A 182 -4.17 -20.65 7.79
C SER A 182 -4.78 -21.76 6.94
N GLY A 183 -4.36 -22.99 7.14
CA GLY A 183 -4.87 -24.16 6.41
C GLY A 183 -4.49 -24.21 4.93
N VAL A 184 -3.56 -23.34 4.46
CA VAL A 184 -3.08 -23.37 3.08
C VAL A 184 -1.88 -24.31 2.93
N GLU A 185 -1.65 -24.80 1.71
CA GLU A 185 -0.51 -25.65 1.39
C GLU A 185 0.80 -24.85 1.36
N HIS A 186 0.79 -23.69 0.67
CA HIS A 186 2.00 -22.90 0.42
C HIS A 186 2.10 -21.68 1.37
N LYS A 187 2.28 -21.95 2.66
CA LYS A 187 2.27 -20.92 3.72
C LYS A 187 3.31 -19.83 3.52
N GLY A 188 2.87 -18.57 3.59
CA GLY A 188 3.75 -17.40 3.56
C GLY A 188 4.29 -17.04 2.18
N THR A 189 3.60 -17.45 1.11
CA THR A 189 4.02 -17.24 -0.28
C THR A 189 2.91 -16.63 -1.14
N PHE A 190 3.24 -16.21 -2.37
CA PHE A 190 2.26 -15.76 -3.35
C PHE A 190 1.23 -16.86 -3.67
N ALA A 191 1.66 -18.12 -3.76
CA ALA A 191 0.76 -19.26 -3.96
C ALA A 191 -0.18 -19.43 -2.77
N GLY A 192 0.30 -19.30 -1.52
CA GLY A 192 -0.54 -19.36 -0.34
C GLY A 192 -1.57 -18.23 -0.26
N LEU A 193 -1.18 -17.02 -0.66
CA LEU A 193 -2.13 -15.90 -0.77
C LEU A 193 -3.20 -16.20 -1.84
N LYS A 194 -2.83 -16.79 -2.98
CA LYS A 194 -3.77 -17.21 -4.03
C LYS A 194 -4.83 -18.19 -3.49
N GLU A 195 -4.46 -19.09 -2.59
CA GLU A 195 -5.41 -20.04 -1.94
C GLU A 195 -6.45 -19.31 -1.06
N LYS A 196 -6.15 -18.09 -0.58
CA LYS A 196 -7.06 -17.26 0.24
C LYS A 196 -7.95 -16.29 -0.55
N ILE A 197 -7.89 -16.27 -1.88
CA ILE A 197 -8.77 -15.43 -2.70
C ILE A 197 -10.27 -15.68 -2.42
N PRO A 198 -10.76 -16.92 -2.23
CA PRO A 198 -12.15 -17.15 -1.85
C PRO A 198 -12.57 -16.42 -0.57
N TYR A 199 -11.69 -16.37 0.42
CA TYR A 199 -11.91 -15.62 1.67
C TYR A 199 -12.01 -14.10 1.41
N LEU A 200 -11.09 -13.53 0.63
CA LEU A 200 -11.13 -12.10 0.28
C LEU A 200 -12.44 -11.74 -0.43
N LYS A 201 -12.91 -12.62 -1.30
CA LYS A 201 -14.18 -12.47 -1.99
C LYS A 201 -15.38 -12.58 -1.04
N GLU A 202 -15.34 -13.52 -0.11
CA GLU A 202 -16.36 -13.69 0.92
C GLU A 202 -16.44 -12.48 1.85
N LEU A 203 -15.29 -11.95 2.28
CA LEU A 203 -15.21 -10.70 3.06
C LEU A 203 -15.79 -9.52 2.27
N GLY A 204 -15.63 -9.52 0.96
CA GLY A 204 -16.21 -8.51 0.07
C GLY A 204 -15.26 -7.36 -0.27
N VAL A 205 -14.00 -7.40 0.07
CA VAL A 205 -12.99 -6.42 -0.38
C VAL A 205 -12.79 -6.51 -1.89
N ASN A 206 -12.39 -5.42 -2.52
CA ASN A 206 -12.21 -5.35 -3.96
C ASN A 206 -10.88 -4.75 -4.40
N ALA A 207 -10.01 -4.47 -3.44
CA ALA A 207 -8.61 -4.14 -3.67
C ALA A 207 -7.76 -4.71 -2.52
N VAL A 208 -6.59 -5.25 -2.83
CA VAL A 208 -5.56 -5.58 -1.85
C VAL A 208 -4.40 -4.62 -2.01
N GLU A 209 -3.91 -4.09 -0.90
CA GLU A 209 -2.66 -3.35 -0.83
C GLU A 209 -1.60 -4.27 -0.22
N LEU A 210 -0.66 -4.68 -1.05
CA LEU A 210 0.41 -5.58 -0.63
C LEU A 210 1.54 -4.75 -0.03
N MET A 211 1.87 -4.97 1.24
CA MET A 211 3.11 -4.47 1.84
C MET A 211 4.30 -4.89 0.96
N PRO A 212 5.49 -4.27 1.09
CA PRO A 212 6.54 -4.37 0.08
C PRO A 212 6.82 -5.78 -0.42
N ILE A 213 6.72 -5.96 -1.74
CA ILE A 213 7.00 -7.22 -2.43
C ILE A 213 8.19 -7.12 -3.38
N PHE A 214 8.82 -5.96 -3.48
CA PHE A 214 10.09 -5.83 -4.19
C PHE A 214 11.17 -6.62 -3.46
N GLU A 215 12.22 -7.03 -4.17
CA GLU A 215 13.29 -7.82 -3.54
C GLU A 215 13.96 -7.04 -2.41
N PHE A 216 13.94 -7.62 -1.21
CA PHE A 216 14.66 -7.18 -0.03
C PHE A 216 15.36 -8.38 0.62
N ASP A 217 16.40 -8.13 1.39
CA ASP A 217 17.15 -9.17 2.10
C ASP A 217 16.81 -9.09 3.59
N GLU A 218 15.95 -9.99 4.04
CA GLU A 218 15.53 -10.08 5.43
C GLU A 218 16.71 -10.37 6.37
N MET A 219 17.80 -10.91 5.83
CA MET A 219 19.02 -11.25 6.56
C MET A 219 20.14 -10.21 6.38
N LEU A 220 19.86 -9.03 5.84
CA LEU A 220 20.89 -8.00 5.60
C LEU A 220 21.49 -7.48 6.91
N ALA A 221 20.65 -7.26 7.93
CA ALA A 221 21.06 -6.74 9.24
C ALA A 221 20.39 -7.49 10.40
N PRO A 222 20.59 -8.81 10.54
CA PRO A 222 19.95 -9.60 11.57
C PRO A 222 20.50 -9.23 12.95
N ARG A 223 19.61 -9.19 13.96
CA ARG A 223 19.96 -8.87 15.35
C ARG A 223 19.56 -9.99 16.27
N LYS A 224 20.37 -10.26 17.32
CA LYS A 224 20.01 -11.21 18.37
C LYS A 224 19.44 -10.48 19.59
N VAL A 225 18.19 -10.80 19.94
CA VAL A 225 17.49 -10.25 21.11
C VAL A 225 16.94 -11.40 21.94
N LYS A 226 17.36 -11.53 23.19
CA LYS A 226 16.92 -12.60 24.12
C LYS A 226 16.96 -14.02 23.51
N GLY A 227 17.98 -14.30 22.69
CA GLY A 227 18.18 -15.62 22.06
C GLY A 227 17.43 -15.83 20.73
N LYS A 228 16.52 -14.95 20.34
CA LYS A 228 15.89 -14.94 19.02
C LYS A 228 16.71 -14.13 18.02
N THR A 229 16.76 -14.55 16.78
CA THR A 229 17.26 -13.74 15.66
C THR A 229 16.10 -12.94 15.10
N LEU A 230 16.20 -11.62 15.15
CA LEU A 230 15.27 -10.70 14.50
C LEU A 230 15.80 -10.37 13.13
N ILE A 231 14.91 -10.36 12.14
CA ILE A 231 15.19 -10.14 10.72
C ILE A 231 14.27 -9.05 10.20
N ASP A 232 14.54 -8.49 9.03
CA ASP A 232 13.59 -7.60 8.38
C ASP A 232 12.38 -8.41 7.90
N TYR A 233 11.23 -8.16 8.54
CA TYR A 233 9.99 -8.89 8.22
C TYR A 233 9.11 -8.11 7.26
N TRP A 234 9.00 -6.78 7.43
CA TRP A 234 8.09 -5.98 6.61
C TRP A 234 8.55 -5.76 5.18
N GLY A 235 9.87 -5.63 4.96
CA GLY A 235 10.43 -5.43 3.64
C GLY A 235 10.58 -3.98 3.18
N TYR A 236 10.47 -3.01 4.07
CA TYR A 236 10.75 -1.59 3.76
C TYR A 236 12.24 -1.31 3.65
N ASN A 237 12.98 -2.17 2.96
CA ASN A 237 14.44 -2.06 2.79
C ASN A 237 14.87 -2.66 1.45
N THR A 238 14.51 -2.00 0.37
CA THR A 238 14.57 -2.52 -1.00
C THR A 238 16.01 -2.73 -1.49
N VAL A 239 16.30 -3.92 -1.97
CA VAL A 239 17.54 -4.30 -2.68
C VAL A 239 17.41 -4.06 -4.19
N SER A 240 16.28 -4.42 -4.78
CA SER A 240 16.00 -4.23 -6.21
C SER A 240 14.56 -3.80 -6.46
N PHE A 241 14.36 -2.71 -7.19
CA PHE A 241 13.03 -2.16 -7.48
C PHE A 241 12.26 -2.92 -8.58
N PHE A 242 12.96 -3.62 -9.47
CA PHE A 242 12.32 -4.30 -10.61
C PHE A 242 12.07 -5.79 -10.37
N ALA A 243 12.60 -6.35 -9.28
CA ALA A 243 12.48 -7.77 -8.96
C ALA A 243 11.43 -8.01 -7.87
N PRO A 244 10.53 -9.00 -8.02
CA PRO A 244 9.71 -9.48 -6.92
C PRO A 244 10.57 -10.22 -5.90
N ASN A 245 10.16 -10.20 -4.63
CA ASN A 245 10.86 -10.92 -3.57
C ASN A 245 10.87 -12.43 -3.85
N SER A 246 12.05 -12.97 -3.99
CA SER A 246 12.25 -14.37 -4.38
C SER A 246 11.85 -15.35 -3.29
N SER A 247 11.92 -14.96 -2.01
CA SER A 247 11.54 -15.81 -0.87
C SER A 247 10.02 -15.89 -0.63
N TYR A 248 9.22 -15.08 -1.34
CA TYR A 248 7.75 -15.23 -1.35
C TYR A 248 7.25 -16.25 -2.38
N THR A 249 8.15 -16.97 -3.05
CA THR A 249 7.81 -17.98 -4.05
C THR A 249 7.78 -19.38 -3.44
N ALA A 250 6.74 -20.14 -3.71
CA ALA A 250 6.61 -21.53 -3.27
C ALA A 250 7.37 -22.51 -4.17
N ALA A 251 7.45 -22.21 -5.47
CA ALA A 251 8.05 -23.11 -6.45
C ALA A 251 9.58 -23.08 -6.42
N ASP A 252 10.20 -24.26 -6.64
CA ASP A 252 11.64 -24.43 -6.72
C ASP A 252 12.23 -24.15 -8.11
N GLU A 253 11.39 -23.75 -9.05
CA GLU A 253 11.80 -23.49 -10.44
C GLU A 253 12.55 -22.16 -10.54
N TYR A 254 13.61 -22.15 -11.32
CA TYR A 254 14.43 -20.96 -11.56
C TYR A 254 13.64 -19.88 -12.32
N ASN A 255 13.77 -18.63 -11.92
CA ASN A 255 13.03 -17.50 -12.46
C ASN A 255 11.49 -17.61 -12.35
N TYR A 256 10.97 -18.37 -11.38
CA TYR A 256 9.54 -18.60 -11.24
C TYR A 256 8.83 -17.54 -10.40
N GLU A 257 9.54 -16.77 -9.57
CA GLU A 257 8.95 -15.77 -8.67
C GLU A 257 8.07 -14.76 -9.40
N GLY A 258 8.54 -14.22 -10.50
CA GLY A 258 7.76 -13.30 -11.32
C GLY A 258 6.52 -13.96 -11.94
N ARG A 259 6.61 -15.23 -12.30
CA ARG A 259 5.47 -15.99 -12.83
C ARG A 259 4.44 -16.27 -11.75
N GLU A 260 4.85 -16.73 -10.57
CA GLU A 260 3.95 -17.02 -9.46
C GLU A 260 3.17 -15.77 -9.02
N LEU A 261 3.86 -14.62 -8.93
CA LEU A 261 3.22 -13.35 -8.66
C LEU A 261 2.21 -12.96 -9.76
N LYS A 262 2.55 -13.14 -11.04
CA LYS A 262 1.61 -12.90 -12.16
C LYS A 262 0.39 -13.81 -12.10
N GLU A 263 0.56 -15.07 -11.70
CA GLU A 263 -0.55 -16.02 -11.48
C GLU A 263 -1.46 -15.55 -10.34
N LEU A 264 -0.90 -15.07 -9.23
CA LEU A 264 -1.68 -14.49 -8.13
C LEU A 264 -2.47 -13.27 -8.61
N ILE A 265 -1.83 -12.32 -9.30
CA ILE A 265 -2.48 -11.09 -9.79
C ILE A 265 -3.60 -11.43 -10.78
N ARG A 266 -3.34 -12.35 -11.73
CA ARG A 266 -4.37 -12.81 -12.67
C ARG A 266 -5.58 -13.37 -11.94
N GLU A 267 -5.37 -14.18 -10.90
CA GLU A 267 -6.46 -14.78 -10.16
C GLU A 267 -7.23 -13.76 -9.29
N LEU A 268 -6.54 -12.80 -8.70
CA LEU A 268 -7.18 -11.65 -8.03
C LEU A 268 -8.08 -10.88 -8.99
N HIS A 269 -7.57 -10.54 -10.18
CA HIS A 269 -8.35 -9.83 -11.20
C HIS A 269 -9.55 -10.65 -11.70
N ASN A 270 -9.39 -11.96 -11.90
CA ASN A 270 -10.51 -12.85 -12.27
C ASN A 270 -11.63 -12.85 -11.22
N ASN A 271 -11.30 -12.59 -9.96
CA ASN A 271 -12.24 -12.45 -8.87
C ASN A 271 -12.66 -11.00 -8.59
N GLY A 272 -12.26 -10.06 -9.43
CA GLY A 272 -12.66 -8.66 -9.35
C GLY A 272 -11.95 -7.89 -8.24
N ILE A 273 -10.75 -8.30 -7.84
CA ILE A 273 -9.91 -7.66 -6.82
C ILE A 273 -8.73 -6.98 -7.51
N GLU A 274 -8.59 -5.68 -7.31
CA GLU A 274 -7.46 -4.89 -7.79
C GLU A 274 -6.24 -5.07 -6.88
N VAL A 275 -5.04 -4.84 -7.44
CA VAL A 275 -3.77 -4.99 -6.71
C VAL A 275 -3.04 -3.66 -6.65
N ILE A 276 -2.77 -3.21 -5.44
CA ILE A 276 -1.98 -2.02 -5.13
C ILE A 276 -0.66 -2.53 -4.51
N LEU A 277 0.47 -2.00 -4.96
CA LEU A 277 1.77 -2.28 -4.35
C LEU A 277 2.21 -1.13 -3.48
N ASP A 278 2.66 -1.46 -2.28
CA ASP A 278 3.41 -0.54 -1.44
C ASP A 278 4.86 -0.48 -1.92
N VAL A 279 5.31 0.73 -2.32
CA VAL A 279 6.60 0.93 -2.97
C VAL A 279 7.48 1.92 -2.20
N VAL A 280 8.74 1.57 -2.03
CA VAL A 280 9.71 2.28 -1.19
C VAL A 280 10.78 2.90 -2.06
N PHE A 281 10.53 4.11 -2.60
CA PHE A 281 11.51 4.85 -3.40
C PHE A 281 12.23 5.96 -2.61
N ASN A 282 11.95 6.09 -1.33
CA ASN A 282 12.56 7.13 -0.52
C ASN A 282 13.98 6.80 -0.05
N HIS A 283 14.34 5.51 0.01
CA HIS A 283 15.67 5.02 0.38
C HIS A 283 15.96 3.65 -0.24
N THR A 284 17.16 3.13 -0.03
CA THR A 284 17.58 1.78 -0.43
C THR A 284 18.20 1.01 0.73
N ALA A 285 18.34 -0.30 0.57
CA ALA A 285 18.95 -1.20 1.55
C ALA A 285 20.45 -0.98 1.77
N GLU A 286 21.10 -0.07 1.04
CA GLU A 286 22.54 0.19 1.21
C GLU A 286 22.90 0.99 2.47
N GLY A 287 21.88 1.47 3.24
CA GLY A 287 22.09 2.18 4.51
C GLY A 287 22.90 3.49 4.37
N ASN A 288 23.54 3.92 5.45
CA ASN A 288 24.37 5.13 5.49
C ASN A 288 25.82 4.87 4.98
N GLU A 289 26.75 5.75 5.31
CA GLU A 289 28.19 5.65 4.94
C GLU A 289 28.87 4.37 5.48
N GLN A 290 28.32 3.75 6.52
CA GLN A 290 28.79 2.45 7.07
C GLN A 290 28.06 1.25 6.47
N GLY A 291 27.03 1.49 5.68
CA GLY A 291 26.26 0.45 5.01
C GLY A 291 27.03 -0.19 3.85
N LYS A 292 26.59 -1.36 3.43
CA LYS A 292 27.22 -2.11 2.33
C LYS A 292 27.07 -1.38 1.01
N THR A 293 28.07 -1.54 0.14
CA THR A 293 28.04 -1.14 -1.27
C THR A 293 27.81 -2.38 -2.12
N PHE A 294 26.63 -2.47 -2.75
CA PHE A 294 26.29 -3.63 -3.58
C PHE A 294 25.52 -3.29 -4.86
N SER A 295 25.16 -2.02 -5.08
CA SER A 295 24.47 -1.53 -6.27
C SER A 295 24.72 -0.02 -6.45
N TYR A 296 23.76 0.82 -6.14
CA TYR A 296 23.71 2.25 -6.43
C TYR A 296 24.91 3.06 -5.95
N LYS A 297 25.42 2.77 -4.74
CA LYS A 297 26.63 3.43 -4.19
C LYS A 297 27.86 3.21 -5.05
N GLY A 298 28.06 1.98 -5.50
CA GLY A 298 29.23 1.61 -6.30
C GLY A 298 29.09 1.94 -7.79
N ILE A 299 27.87 2.17 -8.27
CA ILE A 299 27.59 2.51 -9.66
C ILE A 299 27.73 4.02 -9.87
N ASP A 300 27.09 4.83 -9.03
CA ASP A 300 27.23 6.30 -9.02
C ASP A 300 26.57 6.94 -7.81
N ASN A 301 27.25 6.97 -6.69
CA ASN A 301 26.71 7.42 -5.41
C ASN A 301 26.11 8.84 -5.45
N GLN A 302 26.76 9.78 -6.15
CA GLN A 302 26.32 11.17 -6.24
C GLN A 302 25.03 11.37 -7.03
N ILE A 303 24.72 10.46 -7.94
CA ILE A 303 23.48 10.48 -8.74
C ILE A 303 22.33 9.91 -7.94
N TYR A 304 22.55 8.75 -7.32
CA TYR A 304 21.45 8.01 -6.69
C TYR A 304 21.06 8.55 -5.32
N TYR A 305 21.98 9.20 -4.59
CA TYR A 305 21.69 9.64 -3.22
C TYR A 305 21.77 11.15 -3.02
N MET A 306 20.98 11.62 -2.08
CA MET A 306 21.07 12.97 -1.57
C MET A 306 22.21 13.04 -0.56
N LEU A 307 23.29 13.76 -0.93
CA LEU A 307 24.50 13.87 -0.13
C LEU A 307 24.66 15.27 0.46
N THR A 308 25.18 15.29 1.68
CA THR A 308 25.66 16.51 2.33
C THR A 308 26.94 17.00 1.66
N PRO A 309 27.38 18.26 1.86
CA PRO A 309 28.58 18.81 1.21
C PRO A 309 29.88 18.05 1.51
N ASP A 310 29.92 17.27 2.58
CA ASP A 310 31.04 16.43 3.03
C ASP A 310 30.91 14.95 2.61
N GLY A 311 29.99 14.64 1.68
CA GLY A 311 29.84 13.32 1.07
C GLY A 311 29.01 12.31 1.89
N ASN A 312 28.50 12.69 3.07
CA ASN A 312 27.61 11.84 3.86
C ASN A 312 26.16 11.86 3.32
N TYR A 313 25.29 11.02 3.87
CA TYR A 313 23.92 10.91 3.39
C TYR A 313 22.94 11.79 4.17
N TYR A 314 22.07 12.51 3.48
CA TYR A 314 20.82 12.98 4.09
C TYR A 314 19.96 11.77 4.47
N ASN A 315 19.35 11.85 5.66
CA ASN A 315 18.54 10.73 6.21
C ASN A 315 17.11 11.20 6.55
N PHE A 316 16.35 11.61 5.53
CA PHE A 316 14.94 11.99 5.70
C PHE A 316 14.01 10.78 5.81
N SER A 317 14.51 9.58 5.49
CA SER A 317 13.80 8.31 5.62
C SER A 317 13.88 7.70 7.02
N GLY A 318 14.89 8.07 7.82
CA GLY A 318 15.20 7.38 9.07
C GLY A 318 15.99 6.06 8.88
N CYS A 319 16.22 5.63 7.61
CA CYS A 319 16.85 4.35 7.26
C CYS A 319 18.33 4.46 6.83
N GLY A 320 18.93 5.62 7.02
CA GLY A 320 20.35 5.86 6.79
C GLY A 320 20.69 6.59 5.51
N ASN A 321 19.87 6.53 4.48
CA ASN A 321 20.05 7.27 3.24
C ASN A 321 18.74 7.86 2.73
N THR A 322 18.83 8.72 1.74
CA THR A 322 17.69 9.27 1.01
C THR A 322 17.99 9.21 -0.48
N LEU A 323 17.11 8.59 -1.26
CA LEU A 323 17.25 8.51 -2.71
C LEU A 323 17.03 9.89 -3.35
N ASN A 324 17.87 10.27 -4.31
CA ASN A 324 17.80 11.54 -5.03
C ASN A 324 16.76 11.47 -6.16
N CYS A 325 15.49 11.34 -5.80
CA CYS A 325 14.38 11.01 -6.69
C CYS A 325 14.16 12.02 -7.83
N ASN A 326 14.57 13.28 -7.66
CA ASN A 326 14.40 14.32 -8.68
C ASN A 326 15.62 14.47 -9.61
N HIS A 327 16.72 13.73 -9.38
CA HIS A 327 17.79 13.63 -10.35
C HIS A 327 17.27 12.97 -11.64
N PRO A 328 17.59 13.49 -12.84
CA PRO A 328 17.01 12.98 -14.10
C PRO A 328 17.13 11.46 -14.28
N ILE A 329 18.28 10.89 -13.96
CA ILE A 329 18.55 9.44 -14.09
C ILE A 329 17.70 8.63 -13.10
N VAL A 330 17.62 9.04 -11.84
CA VAL A 330 16.83 8.35 -10.81
C VAL A 330 15.34 8.49 -11.10
N ARG A 331 14.90 9.67 -11.51
CA ARG A 331 13.51 9.92 -11.95
C ARG A 331 13.11 9.01 -13.11
N GLN A 332 13.99 8.87 -14.12
CA GLN A 332 13.78 7.99 -15.25
C GLN A 332 13.66 6.54 -14.79
N MET A 333 14.55 6.07 -13.90
CA MET A 333 14.52 4.71 -13.35
C MET A 333 13.22 4.44 -12.61
N ILE A 334 12.75 5.37 -11.77
CA ILE A 334 11.48 5.20 -11.03
C ILE A 334 10.29 5.13 -11.99
N LEU A 335 10.25 6.01 -13.01
CA LEU A 335 9.19 5.99 -14.01
C LEU A 335 9.17 4.67 -14.79
N GLU A 336 10.32 4.22 -15.28
CA GLU A 336 10.47 2.93 -15.99
C GLU A 336 10.08 1.74 -15.09
N CYS A 337 10.41 1.80 -13.81
CA CYS A 337 10.03 0.79 -12.84
C CYS A 337 8.50 0.68 -12.71
N LEU A 338 7.81 1.78 -12.49
CA LEU A 338 6.35 1.76 -12.35
C LEU A 338 5.65 1.36 -13.65
N GLN A 339 6.18 1.80 -14.81
CA GLN A 339 5.71 1.35 -16.12
C GLN A 339 5.92 -0.17 -16.28
N TYR A 340 7.08 -0.71 -15.88
CA TYR A 340 7.38 -2.14 -15.91
C TYR A 340 6.35 -2.95 -15.10
N TRP A 341 6.10 -2.57 -13.86
CA TRP A 341 5.10 -3.23 -13.02
C TRP A 341 3.68 -3.11 -13.57
N THR A 342 3.34 -1.97 -14.17
CA THR A 342 2.03 -1.76 -14.80
C THR A 342 1.87 -2.61 -16.06
N ILE A 343 2.87 -2.66 -16.92
CA ILE A 343 2.81 -3.36 -18.22
C ILE A 343 2.90 -4.87 -18.04
N HIS A 344 3.90 -5.32 -17.27
CA HIS A 344 4.25 -6.74 -17.19
C HIS A 344 3.52 -7.48 -16.06
N TYR A 345 3.13 -6.78 -14.99
CA TYR A 345 2.40 -7.37 -13.85
C TYR A 345 0.96 -6.89 -13.73
N ARG A 346 0.52 -5.96 -14.58
CA ARG A 346 -0.87 -5.46 -14.58
C ARG A 346 -1.30 -4.85 -13.25
N ILE A 347 -0.38 -4.20 -12.54
CA ILE A 347 -0.64 -3.53 -11.28
C ILE A 347 -1.62 -2.38 -11.47
N ASP A 348 -2.60 -2.25 -10.57
CA ASP A 348 -3.69 -1.28 -10.61
C ASP A 348 -3.40 0.01 -9.83
N GLY A 349 -2.46 -0.05 -8.89
CA GLY A 349 -2.10 1.11 -8.07
C GLY A 349 -0.78 0.95 -7.35
N PHE A 350 -0.24 2.08 -6.88
CA PHE A 350 0.97 2.14 -6.05
C PHE A 350 0.72 3.06 -4.86
N ARG A 351 1.05 2.60 -3.66
CA ARG A 351 1.16 3.39 -2.44
C ARG A 351 2.64 3.70 -2.21
N PHE A 352 2.98 4.95 -2.09
CA PHE A 352 4.37 5.40 -1.95
C PHE A 352 4.68 5.68 -0.49
N ASP A 353 5.60 4.89 0.05
CA ASP A 353 6.14 5.05 1.40
C ASP A 353 6.88 6.37 1.53
N LEU A 354 6.63 7.13 2.63
CA LEU A 354 7.23 8.43 2.91
C LEU A 354 7.29 9.34 1.68
N ALA A 355 6.17 9.49 0.97
CA ALA A 355 6.11 10.11 -0.36
C ALA A 355 6.55 11.58 -0.38
N SER A 356 6.53 12.29 0.76
CA SER A 356 7.04 13.67 0.83
C SER A 356 8.53 13.79 0.49
N ILE A 357 9.30 12.70 0.64
CA ILE A 357 10.71 12.64 0.20
C ILE A 357 10.85 12.80 -1.31
N LEU A 358 9.90 12.26 -2.09
CA LEU A 358 9.91 12.34 -3.56
C LEU A 358 9.74 13.79 -4.05
N GLY A 359 9.31 14.70 -3.18
CA GLY A 359 9.16 16.12 -3.43
C GLY A 359 10.31 17.00 -2.92
N ARG A 360 11.44 16.41 -2.51
CA ARG A 360 12.58 17.18 -2.00
C ARG A 360 13.59 17.56 -3.07
N ASN A 361 14.17 18.75 -2.93
CA ASN A 361 15.35 19.20 -3.67
C ASN A 361 16.60 18.45 -3.18
N LYS A 362 17.70 18.57 -3.94
CA LYS A 362 19.02 18.02 -3.58
C LYS A 362 19.52 18.46 -2.20
N ASP A 363 19.15 19.64 -1.73
CA ASP A 363 19.51 20.19 -0.41
C ASP A 363 18.51 19.79 0.71
N GLY A 364 17.53 18.97 0.39
CA GLY A 364 16.50 18.50 1.32
C GLY A 364 15.30 19.43 1.47
N SER A 365 15.29 20.62 0.88
CA SER A 365 14.13 21.52 0.93
C SER A 365 12.96 20.98 0.09
N PRO A 366 11.68 21.20 0.49
CA PRO A 366 10.53 20.77 -0.30
C PRO A 366 10.36 21.62 -1.56
N MET A 367 9.95 20.99 -2.65
CA MET A 367 9.60 21.62 -3.91
C MET A 367 8.09 21.87 -4.01
N ASN A 368 7.69 22.97 -4.63
CA ASN A 368 6.29 23.23 -4.97
C ASN A 368 5.82 22.36 -6.17
N ASN A 369 6.69 22.16 -7.15
CA ASN A 369 6.42 21.36 -8.35
C ASN A 369 7.55 20.33 -8.54
N PRO A 370 7.51 19.21 -7.84
CA PRO A 370 8.53 18.18 -7.94
C PRO A 370 8.50 17.48 -9.30
N PRO A 371 9.61 17.46 -10.06
CA PRO A 371 9.63 16.90 -11.40
C PRO A 371 9.24 15.43 -11.47
N LEU A 372 9.57 14.61 -10.46
CA LEU A 372 9.17 13.21 -10.40
C LEU A 372 7.64 13.10 -10.29
N LEU A 373 7.04 13.80 -9.33
CA LEU A 373 5.60 13.72 -9.09
C LEU A 373 4.80 14.21 -10.30
N GLU A 374 5.29 15.25 -10.99
CA GLU A 374 4.70 15.71 -12.27
C GLU A 374 4.81 14.65 -13.36
N SER A 375 5.99 14.01 -13.49
CA SER A 375 6.20 12.94 -14.49
C SER A 375 5.25 11.78 -14.26
N LEU A 376 5.08 11.33 -13.01
CA LEU A 376 4.17 10.24 -12.64
C LEU A 376 2.69 10.62 -12.87
N ALA A 377 2.31 11.85 -12.52
CA ALA A 377 0.94 12.33 -12.66
C ALA A 377 0.47 12.43 -14.12
N ASN A 378 1.39 12.70 -15.04
CA ASN A 378 1.10 12.94 -16.45
C ASN A 378 1.52 11.80 -17.39
N ASP A 379 2.06 10.70 -16.85
CA ASP A 379 2.50 9.56 -17.67
C ASP A 379 1.30 8.85 -18.32
N PRO A 380 1.31 8.63 -19.64
CA PRO A 380 0.18 8.04 -20.35
C PRO A 380 -0.04 6.56 -20.00
N ILE A 381 1.00 5.81 -19.60
CA ILE A 381 0.89 4.41 -19.18
C ILE A 381 0.26 4.34 -17.79
N LEU A 382 0.63 5.27 -16.91
CA LEU A 382 0.12 5.34 -15.54
C LEU A 382 -1.24 6.07 -15.44
N SER A 383 -1.82 6.56 -16.53
CA SER A 383 -3.02 7.41 -16.53
C SER A 383 -4.23 6.83 -15.78
N ASN A 384 -4.39 5.51 -15.75
CA ASN A 384 -5.46 4.82 -15.04
C ASN A 384 -4.99 4.08 -13.77
N VAL A 385 -3.71 4.18 -13.43
CA VAL A 385 -3.12 3.53 -12.24
C VAL A 385 -3.36 4.43 -11.03
N LYS A 386 -3.78 3.89 -9.90
CA LYS A 386 -3.98 4.63 -8.66
C LYS A 386 -2.62 5.03 -8.08
N LEU A 387 -2.45 6.30 -7.76
CA LEU A 387 -1.27 6.83 -7.08
C LEU A 387 -1.69 7.30 -5.70
N ILE A 388 -1.14 6.69 -4.67
CA ILE A 388 -1.48 6.93 -3.26
C ILE A 388 -0.21 7.36 -2.53
N ALA A 389 -0.26 8.49 -1.85
CA ALA A 389 0.86 9.02 -1.10
C ALA A 389 0.68 8.78 0.40
N GLU A 390 1.72 8.30 1.04
CA GLU A 390 1.95 8.56 2.44
C GLU A 390 2.57 9.97 2.53
N ALA A 391 1.72 10.98 2.73
CA ALA A 391 2.06 12.39 2.53
C ALA A 391 2.83 13.02 3.71
N TRP A 392 3.85 12.32 4.22
CA TRP A 392 4.80 12.78 5.25
C TRP A 392 6.16 12.11 5.09
N ASP A 393 7.12 12.46 5.96
CA ASP A 393 8.42 11.81 6.07
C ASP A 393 8.99 11.86 7.48
N ALA A 394 10.11 11.14 7.72
CA ALA A 394 10.80 11.13 9.00
C ALA A 394 11.61 12.43 9.27
N GLY A 395 11.79 13.28 8.27
CA GLY A 395 12.44 14.60 8.40
C GLY A 395 11.51 15.72 8.85
N GLY A 396 10.22 15.40 9.15
CA GLY A 396 9.25 16.33 9.75
C GLY A 396 8.33 17.04 8.75
N ILE A 397 8.34 16.69 7.47
CA ILE A 397 7.33 17.18 6.52
C ILE A 397 6.04 16.41 6.71
N TYR A 398 4.90 17.14 6.75
CA TYR A 398 3.56 16.59 6.81
C TYR A 398 2.67 17.34 5.82
N GLN A 399 2.27 16.69 4.73
CA GLN A 399 1.58 17.30 3.58
C GLN A 399 0.17 16.74 3.33
N VAL A 400 -0.44 16.11 4.33
CA VAL A 400 -1.82 15.61 4.20
C VAL A 400 -2.76 16.79 3.91
N GLY A 401 -3.47 16.71 2.79
CA GLY A 401 -4.31 17.79 2.25
C GLY A 401 -3.57 18.82 1.38
N SER A 402 -2.24 18.70 1.26
CA SER A 402 -1.41 19.64 0.50
C SER A 402 -0.29 18.98 -0.29
N PHE A 403 -0.37 17.68 -0.51
CA PHE A 403 0.63 16.94 -1.29
C PHE A 403 0.75 17.48 -2.71
N PRO A 404 1.97 17.82 -3.19
CA PRO A 404 2.15 18.51 -4.46
C PRO A 404 2.05 17.52 -5.62
N ALA A 405 0.95 17.45 -6.31
CA ALA A 405 0.83 16.60 -7.49
C ALA A 405 -0.45 16.80 -8.29
N HIS A 406 -0.84 18.02 -8.55
CA HIS A 406 -1.91 18.38 -9.51
C HIS A 406 -3.24 17.65 -9.28
N LYS A 407 -3.57 17.31 -8.01
CA LYS A 407 -4.79 16.58 -7.63
C LYS A 407 -4.94 15.20 -8.31
N ARG A 408 -3.86 14.61 -8.79
CA ARG A 408 -3.82 13.28 -9.42
C ARG A 408 -3.64 12.16 -8.38
N TRP A 409 -3.11 12.51 -7.20
CA TRP A 409 -2.79 11.60 -6.11
C TRP A 409 -3.91 11.52 -5.09
N ALA A 410 -4.12 10.33 -4.55
CA ALA A 410 -4.81 10.14 -3.28
C ALA A 410 -3.78 10.11 -2.15
N GLU A 411 -4.23 10.34 -0.93
CA GLU A 411 -3.36 10.41 0.25
C GLU A 411 -3.91 9.50 1.35
N TRP A 412 -3.02 8.79 2.03
CA TRP A 412 -3.36 8.22 3.32
C TRP A 412 -3.71 9.35 4.29
N ASN A 413 -4.95 9.37 4.78
CA ASN A 413 -5.43 10.46 5.61
C ASN A 413 -5.12 10.21 7.10
N GLY A 414 -3.91 10.58 7.52
CA GLY A 414 -3.49 10.48 8.93
C GLY A 414 -4.35 11.30 9.88
N ARG A 415 -4.94 12.43 9.42
CA ARG A 415 -5.85 13.22 10.25
C ARG A 415 -7.18 12.50 10.49
N TYR A 416 -7.68 11.78 9.49
CA TYR A 416 -8.85 10.91 9.67
C TYR A 416 -8.58 9.88 10.77
N ARG A 417 -7.45 9.15 10.67
CA ARG A 417 -7.03 8.16 11.68
C ARG A 417 -7.06 8.75 13.08
N ASP A 418 -6.37 9.87 13.26
CA ASP A 418 -6.17 10.45 14.59
C ASP A 418 -7.47 11.04 15.17
N SER A 419 -8.26 11.74 14.36
CA SER A 419 -9.52 12.33 14.82
C SER A 419 -10.58 11.26 15.13
N ILE A 420 -10.70 10.21 14.33
CA ILE A 420 -11.66 9.13 14.59
C ILE A 420 -11.25 8.32 15.83
N ARG A 421 -9.96 7.98 15.97
CA ARG A 421 -9.46 7.31 17.19
C ARG A 421 -9.75 8.16 18.45
N GLY A 422 -9.41 9.43 18.43
CA GLY A 422 -9.63 10.35 19.54
C GLY A 422 -11.11 10.51 19.87
N PHE A 423 -11.98 10.71 18.88
CA PHE A 423 -13.41 10.87 19.11
C PHE A 423 -14.04 9.59 19.67
N LEU A 424 -13.77 8.42 19.09
CA LEU A 424 -14.32 7.14 19.57
C LEU A 424 -13.85 6.81 21.00
N LYS A 425 -12.60 7.14 21.33
CA LYS A 425 -12.08 7.06 22.70
C LYS A 425 -12.81 8.00 23.66
N GLY A 426 -13.40 9.08 23.15
CA GLY A 426 -14.11 10.12 23.90
C GLY A 426 -13.18 11.25 24.35
N GLU A 427 -12.15 11.58 23.57
CA GLU A 427 -11.32 12.76 23.79
C GLU A 427 -12.12 14.06 23.59
N ASN A 428 -11.79 15.08 24.35
CA ASN A 428 -12.42 16.40 24.20
C ASN A 428 -11.99 17.06 22.89
N TRP A 429 -12.84 17.89 22.32
CA TRP A 429 -12.56 18.75 21.16
C TRP A 429 -12.39 18.04 19.82
N GLU A 430 -12.67 16.74 19.72
CA GLU A 430 -12.55 15.97 18.48
C GLU A 430 -13.83 15.90 17.65
N SER A 431 -14.97 16.40 18.13
CA SER A 431 -16.26 16.30 17.44
C SER A 431 -16.26 16.90 16.04
N TRP A 432 -15.69 18.08 15.86
CA TRP A 432 -15.60 18.73 14.54
C TRP A 432 -14.70 17.98 13.59
N ASN A 433 -13.51 17.59 14.07
CA ASN A 433 -12.55 16.85 13.25
C ASN A 433 -13.15 15.52 12.81
N ALA A 434 -13.85 14.81 13.70
CA ALA A 434 -14.50 13.56 13.37
C ALA A 434 -15.67 13.75 12.40
N ALA A 435 -16.50 14.77 12.58
CA ALA A 435 -17.59 15.09 11.67
C ALA A 435 -17.08 15.45 10.27
N TRP A 436 -16.03 16.29 10.16
CA TRP A 436 -15.37 16.58 8.89
C TRP A 436 -14.78 15.33 8.26
N SER A 437 -14.14 14.48 9.05
CA SER A 437 -13.54 13.22 8.58
C SER A 437 -14.58 12.28 7.97
N ILE A 438 -15.71 12.06 8.66
CA ILE A 438 -16.82 11.23 8.15
C ILE A 438 -17.43 11.83 6.89
N SER A 439 -17.53 13.16 6.81
CA SER A 439 -18.08 13.88 5.66
C SER A 439 -17.18 13.90 4.43
N GLY A 440 -15.93 13.39 4.52
CA GLY A 440 -14.97 13.32 3.41
C GLY A 440 -13.82 14.32 3.49
N SER A 441 -13.52 14.85 4.69
CA SER A 441 -12.39 15.75 4.96
C SER A 441 -12.34 16.95 4.02
N GLY A 442 -13.50 17.62 3.88
CA GLY A 442 -13.65 18.76 2.98
C GLY A 442 -12.77 19.96 3.32
N ASP A 443 -12.33 20.06 4.58
CA ASP A 443 -11.36 21.03 5.07
C ASP A 443 -9.95 20.82 4.46
N LEU A 444 -9.62 19.59 4.07
CA LEU A 444 -8.33 19.23 3.48
C LEU A 444 -8.39 19.20 1.94
N TYR A 445 -9.41 18.57 1.38
CA TYR A 445 -9.46 18.24 -0.05
C TYR A 445 -10.42 19.10 -0.88
N GLY A 446 -11.01 20.13 -0.27
CA GLY A 446 -12.07 20.91 -0.87
C GLY A 446 -13.43 20.22 -0.74
N GLY A 447 -14.41 20.97 -0.28
CA GLY A 447 -15.73 20.44 0.08
C GLY A 447 -16.54 19.96 -1.11
N LEU A 448 -17.70 19.39 -0.82
CA LEU A 448 -18.77 18.99 -1.75
C LEU A 448 -19.17 20.09 -2.76
N TYR A 449 -18.82 21.32 -2.49
CA TYR A 449 -19.14 22.50 -3.27
C TYR A 449 -18.03 22.97 -4.19
N SER A 450 -16.87 22.28 -4.24
CA SER A 450 -15.86 22.63 -5.22
C SER A 450 -16.28 22.11 -6.61
N ASP A 451 -16.56 23.00 -7.54
CA ASP A 451 -16.84 22.70 -8.96
C ASP A 451 -15.59 22.17 -9.71
N TYR A 452 -14.60 21.66 -8.99
CA TYR A 452 -13.33 21.24 -9.55
C TYR A 452 -13.45 19.82 -10.12
N GLU A 453 -13.52 19.74 -11.44
CA GLU A 453 -13.44 18.51 -12.22
C GLU A 453 -11.98 18.04 -12.35
N GLY A 454 -11.42 17.43 -11.30
CA GLY A 454 -10.12 16.73 -11.37
C GLY A 454 -10.31 15.23 -11.20
N ALA A 455 -9.37 14.40 -11.66
CA ALA A 455 -9.45 12.94 -11.60
C ALA A 455 -9.65 12.41 -10.16
N TYR A 456 -9.22 13.16 -9.15
CA TYR A 456 -9.36 12.87 -7.71
C TYR A 456 -9.83 14.09 -6.92
N ALA A 457 -10.77 14.88 -7.47
CA ALA A 457 -11.29 16.04 -6.77
C ALA A 457 -12.01 15.63 -5.46
N GLY A 458 -11.71 16.33 -4.38
CA GLY A 458 -12.38 16.17 -3.10
C GLY A 458 -12.19 14.79 -2.48
N TYR A 459 -13.27 14.10 -2.16
CA TYR A 459 -13.29 12.82 -1.42
C TYR A 459 -12.56 11.65 -2.11
N ASN A 460 -12.30 11.70 -3.42
CA ASN A 460 -11.51 10.69 -4.11
C ASN A 460 -10.01 10.76 -3.77
N SER A 461 -9.56 11.87 -3.20
CA SER A 461 -8.17 12.02 -2.75
C SER A 461 -7.92 11.44 -1.35
N CYS A 462 -8.96 10.99 -0.65
CA CYS A 462 -8.91 10.61 0.75
C CYS A 462 -8.94 9.09 0.91
N ILE A 463 -7.83 8.48 1.34
CA ILE A 463 -7.81 7.10 1.83
C ILE A 463 -8.00 7.13 3.34
N ASN A 464 -9.18 6.71 3.78
CA ASN A 464 -9.55 6.67 5.20
C ASN A 464 -9.08 5.38 5.82
N PHE A 465 -8.41 5.45 6.93
CA PHE A 465 -8.01 4.28 7.71
C PHE A 465 -8.01 4.59 9.20
N ILE A 466 -8.23 3.58 10.02
CA ILE A 466 -8.10 3.64 11.48
C ILE A 466 -6.86 2.89 11.91
N THR A 467 -6.52 1.83 11.19
CA THR A 467 -5.38 0.95 11.40
C THR A 467 -4.67 0.67 10.09
N CYS A 468 -3.37 0.43 10.16
CA CYS A 468 -2.51 -0.04 9.09
C CYS A 468 -1.38 -0.88 9.69
N HIS A 469 -0.44 -1.37 8.88
CA HIS A 469 0.72 -2.13 9.37
C HIS A 469 1.52 -1.39 10.45
N ASP A 470 1.61 -0.05 10.34
CA ASP A 470 2.33 0.81 11.29
C ASP A 470 1.38 1.30 12.39
N GLY A 471 1.53 0.75 13.56
CA GLY A 471 0.68 1.01 14.72
C GLY A 471 0.01 -0.25 15.29
N PHE A 472 -0.98 -0.05 16.13
CA PHE A 472 -1.79 -1.13 16.68
C PHE A 472 -2.76 -1.72 15.66
N THR A 473 -3.02 -3.04 15.74
CA THR A 473 -4.20 -3.65 15.13
C THR A 473 -5.47 -3.05 15.75
N LEU A 474 -6.62 -3.25 15.14
CA LEU A 474 -7.88 -2.71 15.66
C LEU A 474 -8.25 -3.33 17.03
N TYR A 475 -7.90 -4.59 17.28
CA TYR A 475 -8.07 -5.22 18.57
C TYR A 475 -7.11 -4.63 19.62
N ASP A 476 -5.84 -4.43 19.28
CA ASP A 476 -4.86 -3.86 20.19
C ASP A 476 -5.14 -2.39 20.50
N LEU A 477 -5.69 -1.64 19.55
CA LEU A 477 -6.13 -0.25 19.73
C LEU A 477 -7.11 -0.09 20.91
N TYR A 478 -7.93 -1.13 21.16
CA TYR A 478 -8.91 -1.14 22.25
C TYR A 478 -8.53 -2.12 23.37
N SER A 479 -7.28 -2.59 23.39
CA SER A 479 -6.76 -3.51 24.40
C SER A 479 -5.55 -2.98 25.16
N TYR A 480 -4.86 -1.97 24.62
CA TYR A 480 -3.64 -1.45 25.19
C TYR A 480 -3.65 0.09 25.26
N ASN A 481 -3.29 0.64 26.41
CA ASN A 481 -2.98 2.07 26.54
C ASN A 481 -1.54 2.36 26.12
N GLU A 482 -0.62 1.44 26.41
CA GLU A 482 0.80 1.57 26.16
C GLU A 482 1.26 0.55 25.11
N LYS A 483 2.29 0.91 24.34
CA LYS A 483 2.93 -0.03 23.41
C LYS A 483 3.82 -1.02 24.14
N HIS A 484 3.95 -2.23 23.61
CA HIS A 484 4.76 -3.32 24.14
C HIS A 484 5.74 -3.85 23.09
N ASN A 485 6.74 -3.01 22.72
CA ASN A 485 7.74 -3.31 21.69
C ASN A 485 9.05 -3.88 22.24
N GLU A 486 9.09 -4.36 23.51
CA GLU A 486 10.30 -4.86 24.15
C GLU A 486 10.94 -6.02 23.39
N SER A 487 10.13 -6.82 22.69
CA SER A 487 10.58 -7.93 21.85
C SER A 487 11.41 -7.48 20.64
N ASN A 488 11.28 -6.22 20.22
CA ASN A 488 12.05 -5.63 19.12
C ASN A 488 13.50 -5.29 19.54
N GLY A 489 13.80 -5.27 20.84
CA GLY A 489 15.15 -5.08 21.36
C GLY A 489 15.64 -3.63 21.41
N TRP A 490 14.72 -2.66 21.34
CA TRP A 490 14.99 -1.23 21.45
C TRP A 490 14.47 -0.61 22.76
N PHE A 491 14.31 -1.44 23.81
CA PHE A 491 13.84 -1.00 25.15
C PHE A 491 12.48 -0.26 25.07
N ASN A 492 11.59 -0.67 24.17
CA ASN A 492 10.29 -0.06 23.93
C ASN A 492 10.35 1.41 23.46
N THR A 493 11.47 1.85 22.84
CA THR A 493 11.63 3.22 22.35
C THR A 493 11.15 3.41 20.91
N ASP A 494 11.07 2.34 20.13
CA ASP A 494 10.60 2.30 18.74
C ASP A 494 9.08 2.30 18.63
N GLY A 495 8.57 2.68 17.46
CA GLY A 495 7.14 2.82 17.18
C GLY A 495 6.51 4.07 17.81
N ALA A 496 5.25 4.35 17.47
CA ALA A 496 4.52 5.52 17.93
C ALA A 496 4.25 5.47 19.45
N ASN A 497 4.45 6.60 20.15
CA ASN A 497 4.11 6.72 21.57
C ASN A 497 2.65 7.12 21.79
N ASP A 498 2.10 7.99 20.94
CA ASP A 498 0.70 8.40 20.99
C ASP A 498 -0.09 7.61 19.95
N ASN A 499 -0.79 6.59 20.40
CA ASN A 499 -1.64 5.74 19.55
C ASN A 499 -3.12 6.15 19.60
N ARG A 500 -3.50 7.09 20.47
CA ARG A 500 -4.88 7.41 20.82
C ARG A 500 -5.71 6.17 21.15
N SER A 501 -5.04 5.16 21.73
CA SER A 501 -5.64 3.87 22.10
C SER A 501 -6.31 3.92 23.46
N TRP A 502 -7.10 2.90 23.75
CA TRP A 502 -7.79 2.75 25.03
C TRP A 502 -7.97 1.27 25.37
N ASN A 503 -7.49 0.84 26.51
CA ASN A 503 -7.55 -0.55 26.96
C ASN A 503 -8.96 -1.03 27.39
N CYS A 504 -9.98 -0.15 27.37
CA CYS A 504 -11.35 -0.43 27.78
C CYS A 504 -11.50 -0.94 29.23
N GLY A 505 -10.51 -0.69 30.08
CA GLY A 505 -10.56 -1.04 31.51
C GLY A 505 -9.58 -2.13 31.96
N ALA A 506 -8.94 -2.83 31.02
CA ALA A 506 -7.90 -3.82 31.33
C ALA A 506 -6.76 -3.75 30.30
N GLU A 507 -5.53 -3.65 30.75
CA GLU A 507 -4.36 -3.64 29.87
C GLU A 507 -4.05 -5.04 29.36
N GLY A 508 -3.99 -5.21 28.03
CA GLY A 508 -3.69 -6.47 27.39
C GLY A 508 -4.85 -7.48 27.42
N GLU A 509 -4.50 -8.75 27.39
CA GLU A 509 -5.48 -9.85 27.37
C GLU A 509 -6.31 -9.89 28.65
N THR A 510 -7.59 -10.23 28.53
CA THR A 510 -8.52 -10.34 29.67
C THR A 510 -9.61 -11.37 29.39
N GLU A 511 -10.16 -11.96 30.46
CA GLU A 511 -11.33 -12.82 30.41
C GLU A 511 -12.60 -12.10 30.97
N ASP A 512 -12.47 -10.83 31.36
CA ASP A 512 -13.59 -10.04 31.84
C ASP A 512 -14.62 -9.80 30.73
N PRO A 513 -15.84 -10.35 30.86
CA PRO A 513 -16.85 -10.27 29.81
C PRO A 513 -17.34 -8.85 29.54
N GLU A 514 -17.32 -7.94 30.54
CA GLU A 514 -17.73 -6.55 30.36
C GLU A 514 -16.69 -5.79 29.53
N VAL A 515 -15.40 -5.99 29.84
CA VAL A 515 -14.29 -5.40 29.09
C VAL A 515 -14.28 -5.94 27.65
N LEU A 516 -14.42 -7.24 27.46
CA LEU A 516 -14.47 -7.86 26.13
C LEU A 516 -15.69 -7.35 25.31
N SER A 517 -16.86 -7.26 25.92
CA SER A 517 -18.04 -6.73 25.27
C SER A 517 -17.82 -5.29 24.80
N LEU A 518 -17.18 -4.46 25.62
CA LEU A 518 -16.83 -3.09 25.27
C LEU A 518 -15.80 -3.03 24.15
N ARG A 519 -14.73 -3.83 24.21
CA ARG A 519 -13.70 -3.90 23.13
C ARG A 519 -14.33 -4.23 21.78
N TYR A 520 -15.13 -5.29 21.71
CA TYR A 520 -15.80 -5.68 20.47
C TYR A 520 -16.81 -4.63 19.99
N ARG A 521 -17.46 -3.88 20.91
CA ARG A 521 -18.32 -2.75 20.54
C ARG A 521 -17.49 -1.63 19.91
N MET A 522 -16.35 -1.29 20.50
CA MET A 522 -15.46 -0.26 19.96
C MET A 522 -14.92 -0.64 18.58
N ILE A 523 -14.59 -1.91 18.35
CA ILE A 523 -14.18 -2.42 17.03
C ILE A 523 -15.33 -2.28 16.02
N ARG A 524 -16.57 -2.63 16.40
CA ARG A 524 -17.74 -2.43 15.53
C ARG A 524 -18.01 -0.94 15.25
N ASN A 525 -17.82 -0.07 16.25
CA ASN A 525 -17.92 1.38 16.05
C ASN A 525 -16.92 1.87 14.99
N ALA A 526 -15.67 1.47 15.13
CA ALA A 526 -14.61 1.82 14.19
C ALA A 526 -14.94 1.35 12.76
N CYS A 527 -15.36 0.10 12.61
CA CYS A 527 -15.78 -0.46 11.32
C CYS A 527 -16.98 0.30 10.73
N ALA A 528 -18.03 0.57 11.53
CA ALA A 528 -19.22 1.28 11.07
C ALA A 528 -18.89 2.71 10.62
N VAL A 529 -18.09 3.44 11.39
CA VAL A 529 -17.64 4.78 11.02
C VAL A 529 -16.81 4.75 9.74
N LEU A 530 -15.84 3.84 9.64
CA LEU A 530 -14.98 3.73 8.45
C LEU A 530 -15.80 3.44 7.18
N MET A 531 -16.70 2.46 7.24
CA MET A 531 -17.51 2.06 6.09
C MET A 531 -18.60 3.09 5.72
N CYS A 532 -19.04 3.90 6.67
CA CYS A 532 -20.01 4.97 6.44
C CYS A 532 -19.36 6.34 6.17
N SER A 533 -18.05 6.45 6.16
CA SER A 533 -17.35 7.70 5.83
C SER A 533 -17.19 7.88 4.33
N ARG A 534 -17.30 9.12 3.85
CA ARG A 534 -16.96 9.49 2.48
C ARG A 534 -15.44 9.45 2.30
N GLY A 535 -14.99 9.00 1.14
CA GLY A 535 -13.59 8.68 0.85
C GLY A 535 -13.43 7.18 0.56
N THR A 536 -12.21 6.70 0.47
CA THR A 536 -11.89 5.29 0.22
C THR A 536 -11.47 4.61 1.52
N PRO A 537 -12.20 3.62 2.01
CA PRO A 537 -11.82 2.92 3.23
C PRO A 537 -10.68 1.94 2.99
N MET A 538 -9.75 1.91 3.93
CA MET A 538 -8.69 0.91 4.05
C MET A 538 -8.67 0.36 5.47
N PHE A 539 -8.43 -0.94 5.64
CA PHE A 539 -8.23 -1.57 6.95
C PHE A 539 -7.21 -2.69 6.88
N LEU A 540 -6.60 -2.97 8.02
CA LEU A 540 -5.52 -3.95 8.15
C LEU A 540 -6.08 -5.38 8.17
N ALA A 541 -5.40 -6.30 7.49
CA ALA A 541 -5.74 -7.71 7.49
C ALA A 541 -5.77 -8.30 8.91
N GLY A 542 -6.88 -8.96 9.23
CA GLY A 542 -7.13 -9.54 10.55
C GLY A 542 -7.96 -8.67 11.50
N ASP A 543 -8.16 -7.39 11.21
CA ASP A 543 -9.02 -6.52 12.02
C ASP A 543 -10.47 -7.05 12.09
N GLU A 544 -10.93 -7.65 11.00
CA GLU A 544 -12.28 -8.20 10.87
C GLU A 544 -12.54 -9.46 11.68
N PHE A 545 -11.51 -10.06 12.24
CA PHE A 545 -11.65 -11.18 13.19
C PHE A 545 -10.85 -10.98 14.49
N GLY A 546 -10.39 -9.74 14.75
CA GLY A 546 -9.78 -9.38 16.03
C GLY A 546 -8.37 -9.92 16.23
N ASN A 547 -7.55 -9.87 15.17
CA ASN A 547 -6.13 -10.21 15.26
C ASN A 547 -5.39 -9.28 16.22
N THR A 548 -4.44 -9.82 16.98
CA THR A 548 -3.62 -9.08 17.94
C THR A 548 -2.14 -9.25 17.63
N GLN A 549 -1.38 -8.20 17.82
CA GLN A 549 0.10 -8.19 17.86
C GLN A 549 0.62 -8.08 19.29
N GLN A 550 -0.25 -8.41 20.28
CA GLN A 550 0.07 -8.44 21.72
C GLN A 550 0.61 -7.08 22.22
N GLY A 551 0.06 -5.98 21.67
CA GLY A 551 0.48 -4.62 22.02
C GLY A 551 1.79 -4.15 21.36
N ASN A 552 2.39 -4.94 20.47
CA ASN A 552 3.50 -4.48 19.66
C ASN A 552 2.96 -3.66 18.49
N ASN A 553 3.26 -2.36 18.47
CA ASN A 553 2.80 -1.44 17.43
C ASN A 553 3.84 -1.15 16.35
N ASN A 554 4.92 -1.96 16.26
CA ASN A 554 6.00 -1.79 15.30
C ASN A 554 6.67 -3.14 14.97
N CYS A 555 5.92 -4.06 14.39
CA CYS A 555 6.33 -5.45 14.18
C CYS A 555 7.32 -5.68 13.04
N TYR A 556 8.02 -4.65 12.56
CA TYR A 556 8.88 -4.68 11.37
C TYR A 556 9.93 -5.79 11.35
N CYS A 557 10.34 -6.30 12.52
CA CYS A 557 11.38 -7.31 12.68
C CYS A 557 10.90 -8.61 13.34
N GLN A 558 9.59 -8.83 13.43
CA GLN A 558 8.99 -9.96 14.13
C GLN A 558 8.42 -10.99 13.13
N ASP A 559 9.25 -11.94 12.66
CA ASP A 559 8.76 -13.09 11.90
C ASP A 559 8.31 -14.19 12.86
N GLY A 560 7.06 -14.15 13.28
CA GLY A 560 6.49 -15.06 14.26
C GLY A 560 5.03 -14.78 14.58
N GLU A 561 4.53 -15.46 15.62
CA GLU A 561 3.12 -15.39 16.05
C GLU A 561 2.63 -13.98 16.41
N ILE A 562 3.54 -13.04 16.70
CA ILE A 562 3.18 -11.63 16.91
C ILE A 562 2.65 -11.00 15.62
N SER A 563 3.22 -11.37 14.47
CA SER A 563 2.93 -10.73 13.17
C SER A 563 2.11 -11.59 12.22
N TRP A 564 2.12 -12.91 12.42
CA TRP A 564 1.35 -13.81 11.56
C TRP A 564 -0.12 -13.84 11.97
N LEU A 565 -1.02 -13.86 11.00
CA LEU A 565 -2.45 -13.93 11.28
C LEU A 565 -2.86 -15.29 11.85
N ASP A 566 -3.46 -15.28 13.03
CA ASP A 566 -4.09 -16.47 13.60
C ASP A 566 -5.51 -16.64 13.08
N TRP A 567 -5.66 -17.49 12.09
CA TRP A 567 -6.95 -17.79 11.45
C TRP A 567 -7.94 -18.55 12.35
N SER A 568 -7.50 -19.08 13.48
CA SER A 568 -8.41 -19.67 14.45
C SER A 568 -9.36 -18.65 15.09
N LEU A 569 -8.94 -17.37 15.10
CA LEU A 569 -9.75 -16.25 15.56
C LEU A 569 -10.97 -15.98 14.66
N LEU A 570 -10.91 -16.36 13.39
CA LEU A 570 -12.03 -16.20 12.46
C LEU A 570 -13.28 -16.98 12.93
N GLU A 571 -13.11 -18.22 13.35
CA GLU A 571 -14.23 -19.01 13.88
C GLU A 571 -14.64 -18.54 15.29
N LYS A 572 -13.67 -18.21 16.15
CA LYS A 572 -13.93 -17.67 17.49
C LYS A 572 -14.72 -16.37 17.43
N ASN A 573 -14.39 -15.47 16.51
CA ASN A 573 -14.96 -14.14 16.37
C ASN A 573 -15.85 -13.99 15.12
N LYS A 574 -16.51 -15.07 14.72
CA LYS A 574 -17.34 -15.13 13.50
C LYS A 574 -18.39 -14.02 13.41
N GLU A 575 -18.97 -13.60 14.52
CA GLU A 575 -19.96 -12.52 14.51
C GLU A 575 -19.34 -11.16 14.22
N LEU A 576 -18.07 -10.95 14.58
CA LEU A 576 -17.33 -9.75 14.17
C LEU A 576 -17.05 -9.77 12.66
N PHE A 577 -16.61 -10.90 12.12
CA PHE A 577 -16.41 -11.07 10.69
C PHE A 577 -17.69 -10.80 9.88
N LYS A 578 -18.82 -11.35 10.30
CA LYS A 578 -20.13 -11.07 9.68
C LYS A 578 -20.52 -9.59 9.75
N PHE A 579 -20.16 -8.91 10.84
CA PHE A 579 -20.40 -7.48 10.97
C PHE A 579 -19.60 -6.70 9.91
N PHE A 580 -18.31 -7.01 9.72
CA PHE A 580 -17.50 -6.40 8.65
C PHE A 580 -18.07 -6.68 7.26
N GLN A 581 -18.44 -7.93 6.97
CA GLN A 581 -19.11 -8.30 5.71
C GLN A 581 -20.36 -7.46 5.47
N PHE A 582 -21.21 -7.32 6.49
CA PHE A 582 -22.43 -6.52 6.38
C PHE A 582 -22.13 -5.05 6.09
N MET A 583 -21.18 -4.45 6.80
CA MET A 583 -20.81 -3.05 6.61
C MET A 583 -20.19 -2.78 5.23
N ILE A 584 -19.37 -3.71 4.74
CA ILE A 584 -18.80 -3.66 3.39
C ILE A 584 -19.93 -3.72 2.33
N ASP A 585 -20.87 -4.65 2.49
CA ASP A 585 -22.03 -4.78 1.59
C ASP A 585 -22.95 -3.56 1.67
N TYR A 586 -23.21 -3.05 2.88
CA TYR A 586 -23.96 -1.83 3.12
C TYR A 586 -23.37 -0.64 2.37
N ARG A 587 -22.05 -0.41 2.51
CA ARG A 587 -21.33 0.63 1.76
C ARG A 587 -21.48 0.47 0.24
N LYS A 588 -21.37 -0.76 -0.28
CA LYS A 588 -21.55 -1.04 -1.72
C LYS A 588 -22.97 -0.73 -2.19
N LYS A 589 -23.97 -1.02 -1.38
CA LYS A 589 -25.37 -0.77 -1.68
C LYS A 589 -25.73 0.71 -1.65
N HIS A 590 -25.14 1.47 -0.73
CA HIS A 590 -25.43 2.89 -0.54
C HIS A 590 -24.40 3.77 -1.23
N VAL A 591 -24.66 4.05 -2.54
CA VAL A 591 -23.77 4.85 -3.41
C VAL A 591 -23.55 6.24 -2.86
N VAL A 592 -24.56 6.80 -2.19
CA VAL A 592 -24.53 8.15 -1.61
C VAL A 592 -23.41 8.36 -0.59
N ILE A 593 -22.99 7.30 0.11
CA ILE A 593 -21.83 7.37 1.03
C ILE A 593 -20.54 7.62 0.25
N ARG A 594 -20.41 6.98 -0.93
CA ARG A 594 -19.17 6.96 -1.72
C ARG A 594 -19.04 8.14 -2.68
N LYS A 595 -20.16 8.57 -3.26
CA LYS A 595 -20.21 9.55 -4.34
C LYS A 595 -21.27 10.61 -4.11
N LYS A 596 -21.04 11.80 -4.67
CA LYS A 596 -22.07 12.83 -4.82
C LYS A 596 -23.09 12.35 -5.85
N LEU A 597 -24.33 12.20 -5.44
CA LEU A 597 -25.47 11.93 -6.31
C LEU A 597 -26.20 13.23 -6.66
N PRO A 598 -27.09 13.24 -7.68
CA PRO A 598 -28.07 14.31 -7.87
C PRO A 598 -28.91 14.55 -6.61
N ASN A 599 -29.49 15.74 -6.50
CA ASN A 599 -30.31 16.10 -5.34
C ASN A 599 -31.43 15.06 -5.11
N ALA A 600 -31.63 14.71 -3.85
CA ALA A 600 -32.70 13.81 -3.46
C ALA A 600 -34.08 14.41 -3.81
N ILE A 601 -35.01 13.57 -4.29
CA ILE A 601 -36.37 14.00 -4.61
C ILE A 601 -37.12 14.45 -3.35
N CYS A 602 -36.85 13.81 -2.20
CA CYS A 602 -37.45 14.17 -0.92
C CYS A 602 -36.99 15.53 -0.39
N GLY A 603 -36.07 16.22 -1.04
CA GLY A 603 -35.60 17.55 -0.65
C GLY A 603 -34.56 17.57 0.47
N MET A 604 -34.07 16.41 0.95
CA MET A 604 -32.91 16.39 1.86
C MET A 604 -31.65 16.86 1.13
N ASP A 605 -30.87 17.67 1.82
CA ASP A 605 -29.57 18.13 1.32
C ASP A 605 -28.56 17.01 1.19
N LEU A 606 -27.61 17.17 0.27
CA LEU A 606 -26.64 16.13 -0.11
C LEU A 606 -25.78 15.63 1.03
N LEU A 607 -25.42 16.50 1.97
CA LEU A 607 -24.58 16.19 3.11
C LEU A 607 -24.74 17.25 4.19
N HIS A 608 -25.05 16.81 5.40
CA HIS A 608 -25.05 17.66 6.57
C HIS A 608 -24.49 16.95 7.80
N THR A 609 -23.98 17.75 8.72
CA THR A 609 -23.67 17.35 10.09
C THR A 609 -24.76 17.86 11.02
N HIS A 610 -25.13 17.08 12.01
CA HIS A 610 -26.23 17.37 12.91
C HIS A 610 -25.78 17.20 14.36
N ASN A 611 -26.36 18.04 15.25
CA ASN A 611 -26.28 17.86 16.69
C ASN A 611 -27.22 16.70 17.13
N ILE A 612 -27.43 16.53 18.41
CA ILE A 612 -28.43 15.59 18.97
C ILE A 612 -29.86 15.91 18.51
N ASP A 613 -30.17 17.18 18.29
CA ASP A 613 -31.35 17.63 17.56
C ASP A 613 -30.98 17.72 16.08
N ALA A 614 -31.63 16.92 15.24
CA ALA A 614 -31.33 16.85 13.82
C ALA A 614 -31.56 18.17 13.05
N GLU A 615 -32.38 19.06 13.55
CA GLU A 615 -32.62 20.39 12.95
C GLU A 615 -31.52 21.40 13.35
N ASP A 616 -30.74 21.11 14.40
CA ASP A 616 -29.56 21.90 14.76
C ASP A 616 -28.30 21.36 14.04
N LEU A 617 -27.85 22.12 13.04
CA LEU A 617 -26.68 21.77 12.24
C LEU A 617 -25.36 22.19 12.91
N THR A 618 -25.41 22.78 14.11
CA THR A 618 -24.26 23.28 14.85
C THR A 618 -23.78 22.24 15.86
N ILE A 619 -22.65 21.58 15.59
CA ILE A 619 -22.03 20.65 16.54
C ILE A 619 -21.19 21.45 17.55
N PRO A 620 -21.46 21.37 18.88
CA PRO A 620 -20.54 21.92 19.89
C PRO A 620 -19.16 21.27 19.81
N ARG A 621 -18.11 22.04 20.05
CA ARG A 621 -16.72 21.52 19.99
C ARG A 621 -16.45 20.42 21.02
N ASP A 622 -17.12 20.47 22.16
CA ASP A 622 -17.04 19.48 23.24
C ASP A 622 -18.11 18.40 23.16
N ALA A 623 -18.89 18.37 22.06
CA ALA A 623 -19.87 17.33 21.84
C ALA A 623 -19.23 15.94 21.81
N ARG A 624 -19.92 14.97 22.39
CA ARG A 624 -19.54 13.55 22.34
C ARG A 624 -20.51 12.72 21.50
N THR A 625 -21.52 13.39 20.95
CA THR A 625 -22.55 12.81 20.09
C THR A 625 -22.83 13.77 18.96
N PHE A 626 -22.82 13.26 17.75
CA PHE A 626 -23.26 13.98 16.55
C PHE A 626 -23.73 12.99 15.49
N SER A 627 -24.33 13.51 14.43
CA SER A 627 -24.73 12.69 13.30
C SER A 627 -24.29 13.31 11.98
N VAL A 628 -24.22 12.49 10.93
CA VAL A 628 -23.94 12.89 9.55
C VAL A 628 -25.00 12.28 8.63
N SER A 629 -25.61 13.09 7.78
CA SER A 629 -26.55 12.63 6.76
C SER A 629 -25.93 12.68 5.38
N PHE A 630 -26.22 11.66 4.58
CA PHE A 630 -25.93 11.58 3.16
C PHE A 630 -27.22 11.37 2.41
N ALA A 631 -27.52 12.20 1.40
CA ALA A 631 -28.73 12.07 0.61
C ALA A 631 -28.47 12.32 -0.86
N GLY A 632 -29.19 11.64 -1.74
CA GLY A 632 -29.12 11.85 -3.17
C GLY A 632 -30.02 10.91 -3.96
N TYR A 633 -30.29 11.23 -5.23
CA TYR A 633 -31.10 10.40 -6.10
C TYR A 633 -30.23 9.38 -6.85
N ASP A 634 -30.44 8.11 -6.58
CA ASP A 634 -29.79 6.99 -7.30
C ASP A 634 -30.57 6.71 -8.59
N LYS A 635 -30.00 7.17 -9.73
CA LYS A 635 -30.61 7.00 -11.06
C LYS A 635 -30.72 5.52 -11.48
N GLU A 636 -29.78 4.67 -11.03
CA GLU A 636 -29.79 3.25 -11.38
C GLU A 636 -30.92 2.52 -10.66
N LYS A 637 -31.18 2.87 -9.41
CA LYS A 637 -32.26 2.29 -8.60
C LYS A 637 -33.57 3.04 -8.77
N GLY A 638 -33.59 4.22 -9.40
CA GLY A 638 -34.77 5.04 -9.59
C GLY A 638 -35.41 5.54 -8.28
N ARG A 639 -34.62 5.73 -7.23
CA ARG A 639 -35.07 6.16 -5.89
C ARG A 639 -34.00 6.97 -5.18
N ASP A 640 -34.43 7.69 -4.15
CA ASP A 640 -33.49 8.33 -3.23
C ASP A 640 -32.69 7.29 -2.46
N ASP A 641 -31.41 7.57 -2.29
CA ASP A 641 -30.47 6.86 -1.42
C ASP A 641 -30.10 7.80 -0.27
N ILE A 642 -30.53 7.47 0.95
CA ILE A 642 -30.42 8.35 2.11
C ILE A 642 -29.93 7.54 3.31
N VAL A 643 -28.82 7.98 3.89
CA VAL A 643 -28.18 7.36 5.05
C VAL A 643 -27.95 8.41 6.13
N TYR A 644 -28.27 8.08 7.37
CA TYR A 644 -28.01 8.91 8.55
C TYR A 644 -27.18 8.09 9.55
N VAL A 645 -26.00 8.62 9.89
CA VAL A 645 -25.03 7.96 10.76
C VAL A 645 -24.90 8.75 12.03
N SER A 646 -25.26 8.16 13.17
CA SER A 646 -25.18 8.78 14.49
C SER A 646 -24.09 8.11 15.32
N VAL A 647 -23.19 8.91 15.90
CA VAL A 647 -22.05 8.42 16.67
C VAL A 647 -22.13 8.99 18.09
N ASN A 648 -22.23 8.11 19.08
CA ASN A 648 -22.19 8.45 20.49
C ASN A 648 -20.90 7.94 21.14
N SER A 649 -19.94 8.80 21.42
CA SER A 649 -18.73 8.48 22.18
C SER A 649 -18.88 8.70 23.69
N TYR A 650 -20.07 9.13 24.14
CA TYR A 650 -20.39 9.35 25.55
C TYR A 650 -20.66 8.01 26.27
N TRP A 651 -20.48 8.01 27.57
CA TRP A 651 -20.66 6.83 28.42
C TRP A 651 -22.09 6.69 29.01
N GLU A 652 -23.01 7.51 28.57
CA GLU A 652 -24.43 7.48 28.94
C GLU A 652 -25.30 7.38 27.70
N ASP A 653 -26.59 7.02 27.92
CA ASP A 653 -27.60 7.06 26.88
C ASP A 653 -27.83 8.50 26.41
N VAL A 654 -27.97 8.69 25.11
CA VAL A 654 -28.29 9.98 24.50
C VAL A 654 -29.45 9.81 23.54
N GLU A 655 -30.55 10.54 23.79
CA GLU A 655 -31.67 10.60 22.87
C GLU A 655 -31.33 11.60 21.73
N ILE A 656 -31.50 11.15 20.49
CA ILE A 656 -31.36 11.98 19.29
C ILE A 656 -32.69 12.07 18.56
N THR A 657 -32.90 13.17 17.83
CA THR A 657 -33.99 13.26 16.85
C THR A 657 -33.46 12.84 15.47
N LEU A 658 -34.35 12.37 14.59
CA LEU A 658 -34.02 12.07 13.18
C LEU A 658 -34.58 13.20 12.30
N PRO A 659 -33.86 13.54 11.19
CA PRO A 659 -34.33 14.60 10.29
C PRO A 659 -35.72 14.31 9.74
N GLN A 660 -36.53 15.35 9.59
CA GLN A 660 -37.86 15.22 8.98
C GLN A 660 -37.71 14.92 7.47
N LEU A 661 -38.39 13.87 7.04
CA LEU A 661 -38.50 13.55 5.62
C LEU A 661 -39.68 14.33 5.00
N HIS A 662 -39.39 15.29 4.11
CA HIS A 662 -40.40 16.18 3.54
C HIS A 662 -41.43 15.48 2.65
N MET A 663 -41.25 14.23 2.28
CA MET A 663 -42.22 13.39 1.60
C MET A 663 -42.49 12.15 2.44
N ALA A 664 -43.66 11.52 2.22
CA ALA A 664 -44.03 10.32 2.94
C ALA A 664 -42.91 9.27 2.93
N GLY A 665 -42.08 9.30 3.95
CA GLY A 665 -40.94 8.41 4.15
C GLY A 665 -40.87 7.93 5.58
N SER A 666 -40.02 6.96 5.84
CA SER A 666 -39.75 6.45 7.18
C SER A 666 -38.29 6.13 7.34
N TRP A 667 -37.78 6.35 8.55
CA TRP A 667 -36.46 5.90 8.94
C TRP A 667 -36.49 4.45 9.42
N TYR A 668 -35.43 3.72 9.05
CA TYR A 668 -35.23 2.34 9.44
C TYR A 668 -33.83 2.17 10.00
N LEU A 669 -33.73 1.52 11.16
CA LEU A 669 -32.47 1.18 11.80
C LEU A 669 -31.82 0.02 11.03
N SER A 670 -30.70 0.27 10.38
CA SER A 670 -29.91 -0.74 9.63
C SER A 670 -28.77 -1.32 10.47
N VAL A 671 -28.17 -0.52 11.36
CA VAL A 671 -27.08 -0.95 12.24
C VAL A 671 -27.21 -0.33 13.61
N ASP A 672 -26.96 -1.11 14.67
CA ASP A 672 -26.74 -0.66 16.02
C ASP A 672 -25.59 -1.46 16.64
N THR A 673 -24.45 -0.83 16.87
CA THR A 673 -23.25 -1.51 17.37
C THR A 673 -23.32 -1.96 18.82
N TYR A 674 -24.31 -1.49 19.58
CA TYR A 674 -24.65 -1.99 20.92
C TYR A 674 -25.29 -3.38 20.84
N GLY A 675 -26.15 -3.56 19.86
CA GLY A 675 -26.95 -4.77 19.66
C GLY A 675 -28.30 -4.78 20.39
N ASP A 676 -29.20 -5.60 19.89
CA ASP A 676 -30.50 -5.84 20.53
C ASP A 676 -30.42 -6.98 21.56
N GLU A 677 -31.52 -7.27 22.26
CA GLU A 677 -31.64 -8.32 23.27
C GLU A 677 -31.33 -9.73 22.74
N LYS A 678 -31.31 -9.91 21.40
CA LYS A 678 -30.97 -11.14 20.73
C LYS A 678 -29.51 -11.14 20.24
N GLY A 679 -28.74 -10.09 20.57
CA GLY A 679 -27.34 -9.93 20.13
C GLY A 679 -27.18 -9.58 18.65
N ARG A 680 -28.21 -9.04 17.97
CA ARG A 680 -28.11 -8.63 16.57
C ARG A 680 -27.63 -7.18 16.50
N TYR A 681 -26.67 -6.94 15.65
CA TYR A 681 -26.04 -5.62 15.40
C TYR A 681 -26.45 -5.05 14.04
N CYS A 682 -26.85 -5.90 13.11
CA CYS A 682 -27.19 -5.58 11.73
C CYS A 682 -28.61 -6.04 11.40
N TYR A 683 -29.31 -5.22 10.62
CA TYR A 683 -30.66 -5.49 10.16
C TYR A 683 -30.70 -5.37 8.63
N PRO A 684 -30.68 -6.51 7.89
CA PRO A 684 -30.77 -6.53 6.44
C PRO A 684 -32.05 -5.86 5.92
N GLU A 685 -32.04 -5.45 4.65
CA GLU A 685 -33.20 -4.88 3.99
C GLU A 685 -34.43 -5.79 4.10
N GLY A 686 -35.51 -5.26 4.69
CA GLY A 686 -36.74 -5.99 5.01
C GLY A 686 -36.82 -6.49 6.45
N GLU A 687 -35.74 -6.49 7.21
CA GLU A 687 -35.69 -6.88 8.63
C GLU A 687 -35.39 -5.70 9.55
N GLU A 688 -35.21 -4.50 8.99
CA GLU A 688 -34.89 -3.29 9.74
C GLU A 688 -36.05 -2.87 10.60
N LYS A 689 -35.76 -2.21 11.73
CA LYS A 689 -36.75 -1.66 12.65
C LYS A 689 -37.11 -0.23 12.22
N ARG A 690 -38.40 0.03 12.00
CA ARG A 690 -38.90 1.38 11.77
C ARG A 690 -38.66 2.24 13.01
N VAL A 691 -38.10 3.42 12.80
CA VAL A 691 -37.87 4.43 13.86
C VAL A 691 -38.72 5.67 13.56
N ILE A 692 -39.35 6.19 14.59
CA ILE A 692 -40.22 7.36 14.47
C ILE A 692 -39.66 8.46 15.37
N ASP A 693 -39.32 9.58 14.74
CA ASP A 693 -38.89 10.85 15.34
C ASP A 693 -37.62 10.80 16.20
N THR A 694 -37.50 9.90 17.18
CA THR A 694 -36.36 9.84 18.11
C THR A 694 -35.78 8.45 18.22
N TYR A 695 -34.51 8.39 18.63
CA TYR A 695 -33.80 7.16 18.94
C TYR A 695 -32.84 7.35 20.12
N VAL A 696 -32.79 6.38 21.03
CA VAL A 696 -31.86 6.39 22.15
C VAL A 696 -30.56 5.66 21.75
N LEU A 697 -29.51 6.43 21.54
CA LEU A 697 -28.14 5.88 21.37
C LEU A 697 -27.63 5.42 22.74
N ARG A 698 -27.30 4.15 22.85
CA ARG A 698 -26.66 3.58 24.04
C ARG A 698 -25.24 4.12 24.22
N PRO A 699 -24.62 3.89 25.41
CA PRO A 699 -23.24 4.33 25.63
C PRO A 699 -22.26 3.75 24.63
N ARG A 700 -21.40 4.60 24.07
CA ARG A 700 -20.33 4.20 23.14
C ARG A 700 -20.86 3.38 21.96
N THR A 701 -21.77 3.97 21.19
CA THR A 701 -22.51 3.28 20.12
C THR A 701 -22.51 4.08 18.83
N VAL A 702 -22.51 3.39 17.73
CA VAL A 702 -22.82 3.90 16.40
C VAL A 702 -24.13 3.29 15.92
N ALA A 703 -25.07 4.13 15.49
CA ALA A 703 -26.30 3.69 14.84
C ALA A 703 -26.37 4.23 13.41
N VAL A 704 -26.81 3.39 12.48
CA VAL A 704 -26.96 3.76 11.07
C VAL A 704 -28.41 3.55 10.66
N PHE A 705 -28.99 4.61 10.09
CA PHE A 705 -30.38 4.62 9.64
C PHE A 705 -30.45 4.81 8.12
N THR A 706 -31.38 4.12 7.48
CA THR A 706 -31.70 4.28 6.06
C THR A 706 -33.11 4.85 5.93
N ALA A 707 -33.29 5.91 5.16
CA ALA A 707 -34.59 6.40 4.83
C ALA A 707 -35.18 5.72 3.61
N ARG A 708 -36.46 5.41 3.65
CA ARG A 708 -37.21 4.91 2.51
C ARG A 708 -38.41 5.82 2.25
N SER A 709 -38.49 6.35 1.05
CA SER A 709 -39.60 7.14 0.54
C SER A 709 -40.63 6.20 -0.07
N PHE A 710 -41.91 6.49 0.16
CA PHE A 710 -43.06 5.80 -0.50
C PHE A 710 -43.36 6.39 -1.88
N TYR A 711 -42.62 7.38 -2.34
CA TYR A 711 -42.81 7.97 -3.65
C TYR A 711 -42.41 6.97 -4.75
N GLN A 712 -43.40 6.46 -5.48
CA GLN A 712 -43.16 5.88 -6.80
C GLN A 712 -43.30 7.04 -7.79
N PRO A 713 -42.27 7.36 -8.61
CA PRO A 713 -42.48 8.28 -9.72
C PRO A 713 -43.61 7.71 -10.57
N ASP A 714 -44.62 8.51 -10.86
CA ASP A 714 -45.69 8.14 -11.75
C ASP A 714 -45.07 7.58 -13.04
N ARG A 715 -45.44 6.36 -13.39
CA ARG A 715 -45.15 5.81 -14.70
C ARG A 715 -45.75 6.81 -15.70
N GLU A 716 -44.91 7.35 -16.56
CA GLU A 716 -45.29 8.28 -17.64
C GLU A 716 -46.66 7.92 -18.19
N CYS A 717 -47.57 8.92 -18.11
CA CYS A 717 -48.76 8.95 -18.94
C CYS A 717 -48.37 9.27 -20.40
#